data_2790d38145daa1b4d2d11ba076ff33c8
#
_entry.id   2790d38145daa1b4d2d11ba076ff33c8
#
_cell.length_a   1.000
_cell.length_b   1.000
_cell.length_c   1.000
_cell.angle_alpha   90.00
_cell.angle_beta   90.00
_cell.angle_gamma   90.00
#
_symmetry.space_group_name_H-M   'P 1'
#
loop_
_entity.id
_entity.type
_entity.pdbx_description
1 polymer ?
#
loop_
_entity_poly.entity_id
_entity_poly.type
_entity_poly.pdbx_seq_one_letter_code
_entity_poly.pdbx_strand_id
1 'polypeptide(L)'
;MAENKGKFYMTTAIAYTSGKPHIGNTYEIILADAIARYKRAEGYDVYFQTGTDEHGQKIQEKAEAAGISPKEFVDQVSGEVKRIWDLVNSSYDNFVRTTDEDHEKCVKKIFKKLYDQGDIYKGSYEGMYCTPCESFWTESQLVDGKCPDCGREVQPAKEEAYFFKMSKYADRLIDYINTHPDFIQPVSRKNEMMNNFLLPGLQDLCVSRTSFSWGIPVDFDPKHVVYVWLDALTNYITKIGYDPDGSTDQFKKLWPADLHLIGKDIVRFHTIYWPIFLMALDLPLPKQVFGHPWLLQGGDKMSKSKGNVIYADDMVDLFGVDATRYFVLHEMPFENDGVITWDLVIERFNSDLANILGNLVNRTVSMSNKYFGGVVTSTGVTGEVDADLKAVVTATRDRIVEKMAKLRVADAISEVFALFRRCNKYIDETTPWVLAKDEAQKDRLAEVLYNLTESITIGASLLHPFLPETAEKIVAQLSTSLRDFDELNQFGLYPDGTKVTDAPEILFARIDAKEIQPKVDAIQAKQKEEYEKEQKALNGGETADEAVIDMDPKEEITFDDFTKMQFQVGEILSCEAVAKSKKLLCSQVKIGNTVKQIVSGIRKDYTPEEMVGKKVMVLVNLKPAKLAGVLSEGMLLCAEDENGTLSLMTPEKSVPSGAEIC
;
A
#
# COMPACT_ATOMS: atom_id res chain seq x y z
N MET A 1 20.31 30.52 -2.37
CA MET A 1 20.35 29.22 -1.63
C MET A 1 19.44 29.36 -0.43
N ALA A 2 18.48 28.44 -0.28
CA ALA A 2 17.60 28.42 0.89
C ALA A 2 18.39 28.39 2.19
N GLU A 3 17.88 29.01 3.26
CA GLU A 3 18.48 28.97 4.58
C GLU A 3 18.60 27.51 5.06
N ASN A 4 19.76 27.11 5.59
CA ASN A 4 19.96 25.76 6.10
C ASN A 4 19.08 25.53 7.34
N LYS A 5 18.03 24.71 7.20
CA LYS A 5 17.06 24.39 8.25
C LYS A 5 17.50 23.23 9.18
N GLY A 6 18.72 22.74 9.00
CA GLY A 6 19.26 21.62 9.76
C GLY A 6 18.97 20.26 9.11
N LYS A 7 19.20 19.17 9.87
CA LYS A 7 19.02 17.81 9.39
C LYS A 7 17.54 17.41 9.30
N PHE A 8 17.22 16.51 8.37
CA PHE A 8 15.95 15.80 8.32
C PHE A 8 16.22 14.33 7.99
N TYR A 9 16.21 13.47 9.02
CA TYR A 9 16.37 12.03 8.84
C TYR A 9 15.01 11.36 8.70
N MET A 10 14.78 10.74 7.56
CA MET A 10 13.53 10.03 7.31
C MET A 10 13.77 8.62 6.75
N THR A 11 12.83 7.73 7.03
CA THR A 11 12.87 6.36 6.55
C THR A 11 11.52 5.91 6.01
N THR A 12 11.53 4.94 5.09
CA THR A 12 10.39 4.05 4.85
C THR A 12 10.46 2.84 5.78
N ALA A 13 9.44 2.00 5.78
CA ALA A 13 9.62 0.61 6.12
C ALA A 13 10.64 -0.03 5.18
N ILE A 14 11.32 -1.10 5.63
CA ILE A 14 12.15 -1.92 4.76
C ILE A 14 11.30 -3.05 4.17
N ALA A 15 11.38 -3.25 2.85
CA ALA A 15 10.51 -4.16 2.12
C ALA A 15 10.85 -5.63 2.46
N TYR A 16 9.84 -6.41 2.91
CA TYR A 16 10.02 -7.83 3.18
C TYR A 16 10.23 -8.63 1.88
N THR A 17 11.36 -9.33 1.77
CA THR A 17 11.83 -9.99 0.54
C THR A 17 11.07 -11.27 0.20
N SER A 18 9.77 -11.26 0.34
CA SER A 18 8.94 -12.43 0.00
C SER A 18 8.50 -12.49 -1.47
N GLY A 19 8.86 -11.50 -2.29
CA GLY A 19 8.58 -11.44 -3.73
C GLY A 19 8.66 -10.03 -4.29
N LYS A 20 8.41 -9.88 -5.60
CA LYS A 20 8.39 -8.58 -6.30
C LYS A 20 7.39 -7.62 -5.64
N PRO A 21 7.78 -6.35 -5.37
CA PRO A 21 6.88 -5.36 -4.80
C PRO A 21 5.80 -4.93 -5.81
N HIS A 22 4.54 -4.89 -5.38
CA HIS A 22 3.43 -4.35 -6.18
C HIS A 22 3.32 -2.84 -6.00
N ILE A 23 2.44 -2.20 -6.78
CA ILE A 23 2.28 -0.73 -6.79
C ILE A 23 1.94 -0.16 -5.39
N GLY A 24 1.25 -0.90 -4.53
CA GLY A 24 0.98 -0.48 -3.15
C GLY A 24 2.25 -0.38 -2.28
N ASN A 25 3.25 -1.24 -2.50
CA ASN A 25 4.57 -1.13 -1.86
C ASN A 25 5.37 0.01 -2.50
N THR A 26 5.28 0.16 -3.82
CA THR A 26 5.96 1.22 -4.56
C THR A 26 5.39 2.60 -4.24
N TYR A 27 4.11 2.69 -3.87
CA TYR A 27 3.51 3.94 -3.38
C TYR A 27 4.28 4.52 -2.19
N GLU A 28 4.65 3.68 -1.21
CA GLU A 28 5.38 4.13 -0.02
C GLU A 28 6.70 4.80 -0.39
N ILE A 29 7.49 4.22 -1.29
CA ILE A 29 8.78 4.81 -1.69
C ILE A 29 8.60 6.08 -2.51
N ILE A 30 7.58 6.17 -3.38
CA ILE A 30 7.27 7.38 -4.14
C ILE A 30 6.80 8.51 -3.20
N LEU A 31 5.96 8.19 -2.20
CA LEU A 31 5.49 9.14 -1.20
C LEU A 31 6.65 9.67 -0.37
N ALA A 32 7.54 8.77 0.08
CA ALA A 32 8.74 9.15 0.85
C ALA A 32 9.68 10.04 0.02
N ASP A 33 9.90 9.70 -1.26
CA ASP A 33 10.73 10.48 -2.16
C ASP A 33 10.17 11.88 -2.39
N ALA A 34 8.86 12.01 -2.60
CA ALA A 34 8.21 13.31 -2.73
C ALA A 34 8.40 14.19 -1.49
N ILE A 35 8.29 13.61 -0.29
CA ILE A 35 8.56 14.31 0.97
C ILE A 35 10.03 14.68 1.09
N ALA A 36 10.95 13.76 0.76
CA ALA A 36 12.40 14.01 0.81
C ALA A 36 12.80 15.17 -0.13
N ARG A 37 12.34 15.13 -1.39
CA ARG A 37 12.60 16.21 -2.37
C ARG A 37 12.01 17.54 -1.92
N TYR A 38 10.79 17.53 -1.38
CA TYR A 38 10.18 18.72 -0.83
C TYR A 38 10.99 19.30 0.34
N LYS A 39 11.44 18.46 1.27
CA LYS A 39 12.28 18.89 2.40
C LYS A 39 13.64 19.44 1.96
N ARG A 40 14.25 18.82 0.93
CA ARG A 40 15.47 19.38 0.31
C ARG A 40 15.22 20.76 -0.32
N ALA A 41 14.09 20.93 -1.02
CA ALA A 41 13.69 22.22 -1.58
C ALA A 41 13.47 23.28 -0.50
N GLU A 42 12.91 22.91 0.66
CA GLU A 42 12.78 23.80 1.83
C GLU A 42 14.11 24.18 2.50
N GLY A 43 15.24 23.54 2.15
CA GLY A 43 16.56 23.82 2.69
C GLY A 43 17.03 22.89 3.81
N TYR A 44 16.37 21.74 4.03
CA TYR A 44 16.87 20.72 4.96
C TYR A 44 17.99 19.86 4.35
N ASP A 45 18.96 19.49 5.21
CA ASP A 45 19.94 18.43 4.94
C ASP A 45 19.26 17.07 5.17
N VAL A 46 18.64 16.52 4.11
CA VAL A 46 17.83 15.31 4.17
C VAL A 46 18.71 14.08 4.04
N TYR A 47 18.52 13.12 4.96
CA TYR A 47 19.01 11.76 4.82
C TYR A 47 17.82 10.81 4.74
N PHE A 48 17.63 10.20 3.60
CA PHE A 48 16.50 9.30 3.29
C PHE A 48 16.99 7.85 3.19
N GLN A 49 16.55 7.00 4.12
CA GLN A 49 16.90 5.58 4.18
C GLN A 49 15.69 4.70 3.84
N THR A 50 15.93 3.69 3.02
CA THR A 50 15.01 2.59 2.67
C THR A 50 15.80 1.28 2.60
N GLY A 51 15.17 0.15 2.26
CA GLY A 51 15.89 -1.10 2.12
C GLY A 51 15.00 -2.34 2.14
N THR A 52 15.60 -3.47 2.51
CA THR A 52 14.96 -4.78 2.53
C THR A 52 15.14 -5.51 3.86
N ASP A 53 14.06 -6.13 4.32
CA ASP A 53 14.00 -7.10 5.42
C ASP A 53 14.10 -8.50 4.83
N GLU A 54 15.12 -9.26 5.25
CA GLU A 54 15.60 -10.45 4.52
C GLU A 54 15.61 -11.72 5.35
N HIS A 55 15.25 -11.67 6.63
CA HIS A 55 15.24 -12.82 7.53
C HIS A 55 13.82 -13.36 7.78
N GLY A 56 13.73 -14.57 8.34
CA GLY A 56 12.47 -15.14 8.79
C GLY A 56 12.10 -16.47 8.14
N GLN A 57 11.14 -17.15 8.76
CA GLN A 57 10.68 -18.49 8.37
C GLN A 57 10.14 -18.52 6.94
N LYS A 58 9.32 -17.56 6.57
CA LYS A 58 8.70 -17.47 5.25
C LYS A 58 9.72 -17.35 4.11
N ILE A 59 10.84 -16.67 4.36
CA ILE A 59 11.93 -16.55 3.38
C ILE A 59 12.63 -17.90 3.22
N GLN A 60 12.93 -18.59 4.34
CA GLN A 60 13.53 -19.91 4.31
C GLN A 60 12.66 -20.89 3.53
N GLU A 61 11.37 -20.98 3.83
CA GLU A 61 10.41 -21.84 3.13
C GLU A 61 10.35 -21.56 1.62
N LYS A 62 10.38 -20.30 1.22
CA LYS A 62 10.36 -19.91 -0.21
C LYS A 62 11.67 -20.26 -0.92
N ALA A 63 12.80 -20.09 -0.27
CA ALA A 63 14.09 -20.45 -0.83
C ALA A 63 14.19 -21.99 -1.00
N GLU A 64 13.74 -22.76 0.00
CA GLU A 64 13.67 -24.22 -0.05
C GLU A 64 12.77 -24.69 -1.21
N ALA A 65 11.59 -24.08 -1.37
CA ALA A 65 10.67 -24.38 -2.47
C ALA A 65 11.27 -24.03 -3.85
N ALA A 66 12.11 -22.99 -3.93
CA ALA A 66 12.84 -22.61 -5.14
C ALA A 66 14.10 -23.44 -5.39
N GLY A 67 14.52 -24.31 -4.43
CA GLY A 67 15.73 -25.14 -4.54
C GLY A 67 17.04 -24.35 -4.49
N ILE A 68 17.05 -23.16 -3.88
CA ILE A 68 18.22 -22.28 -3.72
C ILE A 68 18.44 -21.93 -2.25
N SER A 69 19.60 -21.38 -1.92
CA SER A 69 19.86 -20.91 -0.55
C SER A 69 19.02 -19.66 -0.21
N PRO A 70 18.65 -19.47 1.08
CA PRO A 70 17.96 -18.24 1.49
C PRO A 70 18.71 -16.97 1.12
N LYS A 71 20.05 -16.98 1.22
CA LYS A 71 20.87 -15.82 0.83
C LYS A 71 20.74 -15.49 -0.65
N GLU A 72 20.80 -16.51 -1.52
CA GLU A 72 20.63 -16.32 -2.97
C GLU A 72 19.22 -15.83 -3.30
N PHE A 73 18.20 -16.36 -2.64
CA PHE A 73 16.82 -15.93 -2.79
C PHE A 73 16.64 -14.44 -2.46
N VAL A 74 17.14 -14.00 -1.29
CA VAL A 74 17.01 -12.58 -0.90
C VAL A 74 17.89 -11.66 -1.74
N ASP A 75 19.03 -12.12 -2.27
CA ASP A 75 19.84 -11.33 -3.18
C ASP A 75 19.09 -11.01 -4.50
N GLN A 76 18.36 -12.00 -5.03
CA GLN A 76 17.52 -11.81 -6.21
C GLN A 76 16.35 -10.84 -5.94
N VAL A 77 15.62 -11.06 -4.85
CA VAL A 77 14.44 -10.24 -4.54
C VAL A 77 14.84 -8.83 -4.13
N SER A 78 15.89 -8.66 -3.32
CA SER A 78 16.40 -7.34 -2.94
C SER A 78 16.90 -6.55 -4.16
N GLY A 79 17.57 -7.23 -5.10
CA GLY A 79 17.95 -6.63 -6.38
C GLY A 79 16.75 -6.13 -7.18
N GLU A 80 15.66 -6.89 -7.20
CA GLU A 80 14.42 -6.49 -7.87
C GLU A 80 13.71 -5.32 -7.16
N VAL A 81 13.66 -5.33 -5.83
CA VAL A 81 13.14 -4.19 -5.03
C VAL A 81 13.91 -2.93 -5.36
N LYS A 82 15.26 -3.00 -5.32
CA LYS A 82 16.12 -1.85 -5.63
C LYS A 82 15.90 -1.36 -7.06
N ARG A 83 15.79 -2.26 -8.03
CA ARG A 83 15.49 -1.92 -9.43
C ARG A 83 14.20 -1.14 -9.57
N ILE A 84 13.14 -1.54 -8.85
CA ILE A 84 11.85 -0.85 -8.88
C ILE A 84 11.95 0.53 -8.21
N TRP A 85 12.68 0.66 -7.08
CA TRP A 85 12.91 1.95 -6.43
C TRP A 85 13.66 2.93 -7.33
N ASP A 86 14.69 2.44 -8.03
CA ASP A 86 15.46 3.23 -9.01
C ASP A 86 14.59 3.58 -10.23
N LEU A 87 13.76 2.66 -10.72
CA LEU A 87 12.86 2.86 -11.87
C LEU A 87 11.87 4.01 -11.64
N VAL A 88 11.34 4.16 -10.43
CA VAL A 88 10.39 5.24 -10.10
C VAL A 88 11.09 6.55 -9.70
N ASN A 89 12.39 6.66 -9.99
CA ASN A 89 13.24 7.83 -9.73
C ASN A 89 13.25 8.24 -8.25
N SER A 90 13.40 7.26 -7.34
CA SER A 90 13.52 7.54 -5.91
C SER A 90 14.93 8.04 -5.56
N SER A 91 15.03 9.10 -4.76
CA SER A 91 16.26 9.79 -4.38
C SER A 91 16.75 9.42 -2.97
N TYR A 92 16.59 8.15 -2.57
CA TYR A 92 17.10 7.68 -1.29
C TYR A 92 18.64 7.79 -1.22
N ASP A 93 19.15 8.09 -0.01
CA ASP A 93 20.59 8.22 0.25
C ASP A 93 21.20 6.86 0.67
N ASN A 94 20.40 5.95 1.24
CA ASN A 94 20.86 4.65 1.69
C ASN A 94 19.81 3.56 1.44
N PHE A 95 20.26 2.45 0.82
CA PHE A 95 19.48 1.22 0.66
C PHE A 95 20.10 0.15 1.54
N VAL A 96 19.42 -0.20 2.64
CA VAL A 96 19.93 -1.11 3.65
C VAL A 96 19.39 -2.53 3.45
N ARG A 97 20.16 -3.51 3.90
CA ARG A 97 19.76 -4.92 3.92
C ARG A 97 19.96 -5.47 5.33
N THR A 98 19.02 -6.22 5.86
CA THR A 98 19.19 -6.83 7.18
C THR A 98 20.23 -7.95 7.19
N THR A 99 20.63 -8.46 6.02
CA THR A 99 21.78 -9.38 5.85
C THR A 99 23.14 -8.68 5.73
N ASP A 100 23.20 -7.36 5.88
CA ASP A 100 24.49 -6.65 5.92
C ASP A 100 25.23 -6.99 7.22
N GLU A 101 26.50 -7.33 7.10
CA GLU A 101 27.33 -7.85 8.21
C GLU A 101 27.43 -6.86 9.39
N ASP A 102 27.50 -5.55 9.12
CA ASP A 102 27.54 -4.51 10.13
C ASP A 102 26.24 -4.43 10.93
N HIS A 103 25.09 -4.61 10.25
CA HIS A 103 23.79 -4.67 10.88
C HIS A 103 23.67 -5.91 11.78
N GLU A 104 23.95 -7.10 11.26
CA GLU A 104 23.88 -8.35 12.05
C GLU A 104 24.75 -8.28 13.30
N LYS A 105 25.99 -7.80 13.18
CA LYS A 105 26.91 -7.63 14.32
C LYS A 105 26.33 -6.68 15.39
N CYS A 106 25.72 -5.58 14.96
CA CYS A 106 25.12 -4.61 15.87
C CYS A 106 23.87 -5.18 16.56
N VAL A 107 23.00 -5.90 15.83
CA VAL A 107 21.80 -6.55 16.38
C VAL A 107 22.18 -7.55 17.48
N LYS A 108 23.22 -8.35 17.28
CA LYS A 108 23.75 -9.28 18.30
C LYS A 108 24.16 -8.55 19.58
N LYS A 109 24.87 -7.42 19.44
CA LYS A 109 25.25 -6.56 20.59
C LYS A 109 24.02 -5.96 21.28
N ILE A 110 23.03 -5.49 20.51
CA ILE A 110 21.77 -4.98 21.04
C ILE A 110 21.05 -6.06 21.85
N PHE A 111 20.89 -7.25 21.30
CA PHE A 111 20.25 -8.36 21.98
C PHE A 111 20.97 -8.71 23.29
N LYS A 112 22.30 -8.82 23.23
CA LYS A 112 23.14 -9.09 24.40
C LYS A 112 22.98 -8.02 25.48
N LYS A 113 23.02 -6.73 25.12
CA LYS A 113 22.81 -5.61 26.04
C LYS A 113 21.45 -5.69 26.73
N LEU A 114 20.38 -5.92 25.99
CA LEU A 114 19.02 -6.07 26.52
C LEU A 114 18.87 -7.27 27.44
N TYR A 115 19.59 -8.37 27.14
CA TYR A 115 19.64 -9.54 27.99
C TYR A 115 20.43 -9.28 29.29
N ASP A 116 21.62 -8.69 29.21
CA ASP A 116 22.47 -8.41 30.37
C ASP A 116 21.81 -7.42 31.35
N GLN A 117 21.03 -6.47 30.88
CA GLN A 117 20.26 -5.56 31.73
C GLN A 117 18.94 -6.15 32.27
N GLY A 118 18.59 -7.38 31.87
CA GLY A 118 17.43 -8.12 32.35
C GLY A 118 16.11 -7.70 31.71
N ASP A 119 16.13 -7.00 30.59
CA ASP A 119 14.95 -6.70 29.79
C ASP A 119 14.56 -7.86 28.86
N ILE A 120 15.52 -8.72 28.53
CA ILE A 120 15.28 -10.00 27.87
C ILE A 120 15.53 -11.13 28.88
N TYR A 121 14.64 -12.13 28.89
CA TYR A 121 14.75 -13.30 29.73
C TYR A 121 14.32 -14.57 28.96
N LYS A 122 14.82 -15.73 29.37
CA LYS A 122 14.50 -17.03 28.77
C LYS A 122 13.21 -17.61 29.36
N GLY A 123 12.34 -18.10 28.52
CA GLY A 123 11.07 -18.68 28.91
C GLY A 123 10.60 -19.76 27.93
N SER A 124 9.32 -20.14 28.03
CA SER A 124 8.68 -21.06 27.09
C SER A 124 7.44 -20.36 26.54
N TYR A 125 7.31 -20.32 25.21
CA TYR A 125 6.11 -19.86 24.53
C TYR A 125 5.17 -21.05 24.28
N GLU A 126 3.90 -20.82 24.55
CA GLU A 126 2.81 -21.73 24.17
C GLU A 126 1.63 -20.86 23.72
N GLY A 127 1.22 -20.96 22.46
CA GLY A 127 0.16 -20.15 21.88
C GLY A 127 0.00 -20.37 20.38
N MET A 128 -0.60 -19.43 19.68
CA MET A 128 -0.89 -19.51 18.25
C MET A 128 0.07 -18.61 17.46
N TYR A 129 0.61 -19.11 16.37
CA TYR A 129 1.55 -18.40 15.51
C TYR A 129 1.00 -18.22 14.10
N CYS A 130 1.08 -16.99 13.59
CA CYS A 130 0.76 -16.67 12.21
C CYS A 130 2.05 -16.55 11.40
N THR A 131 2.37 -17.55 10.58
CA THR A 131 3.57 -17.55 9.73
C THR A 131 3.58 -16.38 8.73
N PRO A 132 2.47 -16.00 8.05
CA PRO A 132 2.48 -14.89 7.12
C PRO A 132 2.78 -13.51 7.72
N CYS A 133 2.37 -13.28 8.98
CA CYS A 133 2.62 -12.02 9.71
C CYS A 133 3.82 -12.11 10.64
N GLU A 134 4.36 -13.32 10.82
CA GLU A 134 5.39 -13.64 11.81
C GLU A 134 5.03 -13.14 13.22
N SER A 135 3.78 -13.30 13.61
CA SER A 135 3.21 -12.78 14.86
C SER A 135 2.65 -13.87 15.74
N PHE A 136 2.88 -13.73 17.06
CA PHE A 136 2.32 -14.60 18.08
C PHE A 136 1.01 -14.04 18.64
N TRP A 137 0.07 -14.95 18.93
CA TRP A 137 -1.25 -14.63 19.46
C TRP A 137 -1.63 -15.58 20.58
N THR A 138 -2.32 -15.07 21.58
CA THR A 138 -3.07 -15.92 22.50
C THR A 138 -4.40 -16.31 21.85
N GLU A 139 -5.00 -17.42 22.28
CA GLU A 139 -6.33 -17.84 21.78
C GLU A 139 -7.38 -16.74 21.93
N SER A 140 -7.32 -15.96 23.02
CA SER A 140 -8.26 -14.85 23.27
C SER A 140 -8.08 -13.65 22.35
N GLN A 141 -6.96 -13.54 21.67
CA GLN A 141 -6.68 -12.44 20.71
C GLN A 141 -7.10 -12.79 19.29
N LEU A 142 -7.40 -14.05 19.01
CA LEU A 142 -7.82 -14.47 17.67
C LEU A 142 -9.23 -13.94 17.36
N VAL A 143 -9.45 -13.60 16.10
CA VAL A 143 -10.76 -13.24 15.57
C VAL A 143 -11.27 -14.42 14.75
N ASP A 144 -12.37 -15.05 15.19
CA ASP A 144 -12.93 -16.26 14.57
C ASP A 144 -11.88 -17.40 14.40
N GLY A 145 -10.98 -17.55 15.39
CA GLY A 145 -9.91 -18.55 15.37
C GLY A 145 -8.73 -18.22 14.44
N LYS A 146 -8.70 -17.00 13.84
CA LYS A 146 -7.71 -16.57 12.85
C LYS A 146 -6.87 -15.40 13.35
N CYS A 147 -5.78 -15.14 12.64
CA CYS A 147 -4.91 -14.00 12.92
C CYS A 147 -5.66 -12.67 12.80
N PRO A 148 -5.69 -11.82 13.83
CA PRO A 148 -6.40 -10.55 13.78
C PRO A 148 -5.81 -9.54 12.79
N ASP A 149 -4.51 -9.66 12.45
CA ASP A 149 -3.85 -8.75 11.53
C ASP A 149 -4.16 -9.07 10.06
N CYS A 150 -4.19 -10.36 9.67
CA CYS A 150 -4.31 -10.73 8.26
C CYS A 150 -5.49 -11.65 7.94
N GLY A 151 -6.24 -12.12 8.95
CA GLY A 151 -7.39 -13.01 8.78
C GLY A 151 -7.06 -14.45 8.34
N ARG A 152 -5.78 -14.85 8.33
CA ARG A 152 -5.34 -16.20 7.93
C ARG A 152 -5.31 -17.16 9.10
N GLU A 153 -5.30 -18.46 8.80
CA GLU A 153 -5.14 -19.52 9.77
C GLU A 153 -3.85 -19.36 10.58
N VAL A 154 -3.91 -19.72 11.87
CA VAL A 154 -2.79 -19.73 12.79
C VAL A 154 -2.51 -21.16 13.24
N GLN A 155 -1.26 -21.45 13.60
CA GLN A 155 -0.84 -22.79 14.02
C GLN A 155 -0.40 -22.78 15.49
N PRO A 156 -0.69 -23.83 16.27
CA PRO A 156 -0.16 -23.97 17.61
C PRO A 156 1.37 -23.98 17.59
N ALA A 157 1.99 -23.17 18.43
CA ALA A 157 3.44 -23.13 18.58
C ALA A 157 3.79 -23.28 20.07
N LYS A 158 4.74 -24.20 20.35
CA LYS A 158 5.31 -24.39 21.66
C LYS A 158 6.81 -24.54 21.51
N GLU A 159 7.56 -23.54 21.96
CA GLU A 159 9.02 -23.55 21.88
C GLU A 159 9.67 -22.80 23.04
N GLU A 160 10.91 -23.16 23.35
CA GLU A 160 11.76 -22.35 24.21
C GLU A 160 12.12 -21.07 23.47
N ALA A 161 11.98 -19.90 24.11
CA ALA A 161 12.23 -18.62 23.50
C ALA A 161 12.74 -17.59 24.50
N TYR A 162 13.33 -16.54 23.99
CA TYR A 162 13.62 -15.32 24.75
C TYR A 162 12.47 -14.35 24.64
N PHE A 163 12.13 -13.71 25.76
CA PHE A 163 11.06 -12.73 25.89
C PHE A 163 11.61 -11.37 26.28
N PHE A 164 11.11 -10.31 25.65
CA PHE A 164 11.38 -8.94 26.03
C PHE A 164 10.23 -8.37 26.87
N LYS A 165 10.58 -7.71 27.99
CA LYS A 165 9.63 -7.14 28.97
C LYS A 165 8.95 -5.87 28.45
N MET A 166 8.00 -6.03 27.52
CA MET A 166 7.23 -4.91 26.96
C MET A 166 6.44 -4.16 28.03
N SER A 167 5.84 -4.90 28.97
CA SER A 167 5.01 -4.37 30.05
C SER A 167 5.74 -3.36 30.95
N LYS A 168 7.06 -3.52 31.12
CA LYS A 168 7.92 -2.60 31.90
C LYS A 168 7.88 -1.15 31.36
N TYR A 169 7.65 -0.97 30.08
CA TYR A 169 7.75 0.32 29.38
C TYR A 169 6.39 0.89 28.96
N ALA A 170 5.29 0.16 29.15
CA ALA A 170 3.96 0.52 28.67
C ALA A 170 3.49 1.89 29.15
N ASP A 171 3.55 2.16 30.45
CA ASP A 171 3.10 3.43 31.04
C ASP A 171 3.93 4.61 30.51
N ARG A 172 5.26 4.43 30.40
CA ARG A 172 6.15 5.46 29.86
C ARG A 172 5.81 5.78 28.40
N LEU A 173 5.44 4.77 27.59
CA LEU A 173 5.04 4.98 26.20
C LEU A 173 3.68 5.68 26.11
N ILE A 174 2.71 5.29 26.95
CA ILE A 174 1.40 5.94 27.03
C ILE A 174 1.55 7.43 27.36
N ASP A 175 2.37 7.76 28.36
CA ASP A 175 2.65 9.15 28.75
C ASP A 175 3.32 9.93 27.59
N TYR A 176 4.27 9.29 26.90
CA TYR A 176 4.92 9.91 25.74
C TYR A 176 3.92 10.22 24.62
N ILE A 177 3.07 9.26 24.25
CA ILE A 177 2.06 9.44 23.18
C ILE A 177 1.05 10.56 23.58
N ASN A 178 0.68 10.65 24.85
CA ASN A 178 -0.24 11.68 25.32
C ASN A 178 0.37 13.08 25.33
N THR A 179 1.66 13.19 25.59
CA THR A 179 2.38 14.47 25.63
C THR A 179 2.96 14.90 24.27
N HIS A 180 2.98 14.00 23.28
CA HIS A 180 3.47 14.26 21.93
C HIS A 180 2.37 13.94 20.89
N PRO A 181 1.39 14.85 20.69
CA PRO A 181 0.20 14.58 19.86
C PRO A 181 0.53 14.28 18.39
N ASP A 182 1.66 14.75 17.90
CA ASP A 182 2.10 14.55 16.50
C ASP A 182 2.95 13.28 16.31
N PHE A 183 3.24 12.55 17.38
CA PHE A 183 4.10 11.35 17.31
C PHE A 183 3.51 10.28 16.40
N ILE A 184 2.21 10.00 16.47
CA ILE A 184 1.52 9.01 15.64
C ILE A 184 0.49 9.72 14.76
N GLN A 185 0.68 9.64 13.46
CA GLN A 185 -0.22 10.21 12.45
C GLN A 185 -0.64 9.14 11.42
N PRO A 186 -1.86 9.20 10.89
CA PRO A 186 -3.02 10.01 11.30
C PRO A 186 -3.50 9.72 12.73
N VAL A 187 -4.32 10.60 13.30
CA VAL A 187 -4.84 10.46 14.67
C VAL A 187 -5.67 9.19 14.86
N SER A 188 -6.33 8.70 13.82
CA SER A 188 -7.04 7.40 13.85
C SER A 188 -6.10 6.25 14.22
N ARG A 189 -4.85 6.26 13.72
CA ARG A 189 -3.84 5.24 14.06
C ARG A 189 -3.39 5.35 15.50
N LYS A 190 -3.21 6.59 16.02
CA LYS A 190 -2.96 6.80 17.45
C LYS A 190 -4.07 6.17 18.30
N ASN A 191 -5.32 6.45 17.98
CA ASN A 191 -6.47 5.95 18.74
C ASN A 191 -6.56 4.41 18.67
N GLU A 192 -6.30 3.82 17.52
CA GLU A 192 -6.25 2.37 17.34
C GLU A 192 -5.17 1.73 18.23
N MET A 193 -3.95 2.25 18.23
CA MET A 193 -2.84 1.72 19.05
C MET A 193 -3.11 1.87 20.54
N MET A 194 -3.64 3.02 20.97
CA MET A 194 -3.98 3.27 22.37
C MET A 194 -5.07 2.32 22.86
N ASN A 195 -6.20 2.24 22.13
CA ASN A 195 -7.39 1.53 22.61
C ASN A 195 -7.26 0.01 22.48
N ASN A 196 -6.64 -0.48 21.41
CA ASN A 196 -6.61 -1.92 21.12
C ASN A 196 -5.40 -2.64 21.73
N PHE A 197 -4.30 -1.93 22.01
CA PHE A 197 -3.06 -2.55 22.45
C PHE A 197 -2.51 -2.00 23.77
N LEU A 198 -2.40 -0.68 23.93
CA LEU A 198 -1.72 -0.09 25.08
C LEU A 198 -2.60 -0.07 26.34
N LEU A 199 -3.83 0.42 26.25
CA LEU A 199 -4.73 0.52 27.40
C LEU A 199 -5.20 -0.85 27.94
N PRO A 200 -5.39 -1.90 27.12
CA PRO A 200 -5.65 -3.25 27.63
C PRO A 200 -4.45 -3.88 28.35
N GLY A 201 -3.24 -3.32 28.19
CA GLY A 201 -1.99 -3.82 28.76
C GLY A 201 -1.17 -4.64 27.78
N LEU A 202 0.13 -4.40 27.78
CA LEU A 202 1.08 -5.13 26.94
C LEU A 202 1.55 -6.41 27.61
N GLN A 203 1.61 -7.48 26.84
CA GLN A 203 2.30 -8.71 27.19
C GLN A 203 3.76 -8.67 26.73
N ASP A 204 4.61 -9.47 27.37
CA ASP A 204 6.00 -9.58 26.99
C ASP A 204 6.13 -10.22 25.60
N LEU A 205 7.04 -9.68 24.79
CA LEU A 205 7.22 -10.06 23.41
C LEU A 205 8.23 -11.18 23.27
N CYS A 206 7.87 -12.26 22.56
CA CYS A 206 8.82 -13.28 22.14
C CYS A 206 9.80 -12.66 21.12
N VAL A 207 11.11 -12.69 21.44
CA VAL A 207 12.15 -12.03 20.62
C VAL A 207 13.20 -13.02 20.07
N SER A 208 12.93 -14.31 20.13
CA SER A 208 13.76 -15.33 19.46
C SER A 208 12.93 -16.51 18.96
N ARG A 209 13.47 -17.26 18.03
CA ARG A 209 12.86 -18.46 17.45
C ARG A 209 13.87 -19.59 17.37
N THR A 210 13.37 -20.85 17.46
CA THR A 210 14.15 -22.07 17.28
C THR A 210 13.63 -22.97 16.16
N SER A 211 12.45 -22.63 15.60
CA SER A 211 11.76 -23.44 14.59
C SER A 211 12.34 -23.31 13.18
N PHE A 212 13.20 -22.32 12.93
CA PHE A 212 13.94 -22.12 11.66
C PHE A 212 15.33 -21.54 11.93
N SER A 213 16.21 -21.55 10.93
CA SER A 213 17.62 -21.14 11.08
C SER A 213 18.00 -19.89 10.30
N TRP A 214 17.16 -19.44 9.36
CA TRP A 214 17.43 -18.23 8.56
C TRP A 214 17.10 -16.96 9.34
N GLY A 215 18.09 -16.44 10.05
CA GLY A 215 18.02 -15.26 10.90
C GLY A 215 19.35 -15.01 11.59
N ILE A 216 19.43 -13.92 12.36
CA ILE A 216 20.64 -13.57 13.12
C ILE A 216 20.75 -14.47 14.36
N PRO A 217 21.80 -15.32 14.50
CA PRO A 217 21.93 -16.19 15.65
C PRO A 217 22.23 -15.39 16.93
N VAL A 218 21.66 -15.83 18.05
CA VAL A 218 22.00 -15.30 19.38
C VAL A 218 23.38 -15.85 19.79
N ASP A 219 24.40 -14.99 19.92
CA ASP A 219 25.79 -15.40 20.10
C ASP A 219 26.05 -16.35 21.29
N PHE A 220 25.35 -16.12 22.40
CA PHE A 220 25.51 -16.94 23.63
C PHE A 220 24.54 -18.15 23.67
N ASP A 221 23.62 -18.27 22.72
CA ASP A 221 22.70 -19.41 22.57
C ASP A 221 22.34 -19.64 21.09
N PRO A 222 23.26 -20.21 20.29
CA PRO A 222 23.11 -20.28 18.81
C PRO A 222 21.97 -21.16 18.30
N LYS A 223 21.23 -21.83 19.20
CA LYS A 223 19.98 -22.52 18.82
C LYS A 223 18.85 -21.56 18.51
N HIS A 224 18.97 -20.32 18.99
CA HIS A 224 17.98 -19.29 18.79
C HIS A 224 18.43 -18.31 17.69
N VAL A 225 17.54 -17.92 16.83
CA VAL A 225 17.69 -16.75 15.96
C VAL A 225 16.87 -15.59 16.50
N VAL A 226 17.36 -14.37 16.32
CA VAL A 226 16.68 -13.15 16.73
C VAL A 226 15.36 -13.03 15.97
N TYR A 227 14.31 -12.61 16.67
CA TYR A 227 12.99 -12.38 16.10
C TYR A 227 13.01 -11.24 15.07
N VAL A 228 12.35 -11.46 13.94
CA VAL A 228 12.40 -10.60 12.77
C VAL A 228 12.11 -9.11 13.08
N TRP A 229 11.18 -8.80 13.99
CA TRP A 229 10.87 -7.41 14.31
C TRP A 229 11.93 -6.73 15.18
N LEU A 230 12.67 -7.42 16.02
CA LEU A 230 13.82 -6.83 16.72
C LEU A 230 14.97 -6.58 15.73
N ASP A 231 15.18 -7.51 14.80
CA ASP A 231 16.11 -7.38 13.69
C ASP A 231 15.71 -6.20 12.77
N ALA A 232 14.55 -6.29 12.14
CA ALA A 232 14.09 -5.31 11.16
C ALA A 232 14.04 -3.86 11.70
N LEU A 233 13.46 -3.64 12.89
CA LEU A 233 13.31 -2.29 13.44
C LEU A 233 14.63 -1.62 13.79
N THR A 234 15.63 -2.39 14.21
CA THR A 234 16.94 -1.82 14.57
C THR A 234 17.75 -1.32 13.37
N ASN A 235 17.35 -1.66 12.13
CA ASN A 235 18.01 -1.09 10.93
C ASN A 235 18.06 0.44 10.95
N TYR A 236 17.04 1.09 11.50
CA TYR A 236 16.91 2.55 11.53
C TYR A 236 18.01 3.24 12.33
N ILE A 237 18.70 2.52 13.22
CA ILE A 237 19.82 3.04 13.97
C ILE A 237 21.15 2.39 13.59
N THR A 238 21.18 1.08 13.34
CA THR A 238 22.42 0.36 13.02
C THR A 238 23.05 0.91 11.73
N LYS A 239 22.25 1.16 10.72
CA LYS A 239 22.73 1.58 9.39
C LYS A 239 23.14 3.05 9.29
N ILE A 240 22.89 3.84 10.33
CA ILE A 240 23.45 5.18 10.51
C ILE A 240 24.59 5.22 11.55
N GLY A 241 25.00 4.04 12.05
CA GLY A 241 26.19 3.89 12.89
C GLY A 241 25.94 3.87 14.39
N TYR A 242 24.77 3.45 14.87
CA TYR A 242 24.58 3.10 16.27
C TYR A 242 25.39 1.85 16.61
N ASP A 243 26.06 1.89 17.73
CA ASP A 243 26.73 0.74 18.34
C ASP A 243 26.62 0.86 19.87
N PRO A 244 26.18 -0.20 20.60
CA PRO A 244 26.13 -0.17 22.06
C PRO A 244 27.46 0.18 22.74
N ASP A 245 28.59 -0.13 22.10
CA ASP A 245 29.95 0.13 22.63
C ASP A 245 30.49 1.53 22.26
N GLY A 246 29.85 2.24 21.33
CA GLY A 246 30.24 3.58 20.91
C GLY A 246 29.76 3.95 19.50
N SER A 247 28.74 4.76 19.42
CA SER A 247 28.11 5.19 18.15
C SER A 247 28.96 6.19 17.37
N THR A 248 28.81 6.15 16.04
CA THR A 248 29.50 7.06 15.11
C THR A 248 28.99 8.50 15.19
N ASP A 249 29.73 9.43 14.59
CA ASP A 249 29.30 10.84 14.48
C ASP A 249 28.10 11.00 13.54
N GLN A 250 27.95 10.11 12.55
CA GLN A 250 26.77 10.09 11.69
C GLN A 250 25.49 9.77 12.49
N PHE A 251 25.53 8.77 13.38
CA PHE A 251 24.41 8.49 14.27
C PHE A 251 24.07 9.69 15.15
N LYS A 252 25.07 10.32 15.78
CA LYS A 252 24.87 11.49 16.64
C LYS A 252 24.29 12.69 15.88
N LYS A 253 24.64 12.85 14.59
CA LYS A 253 24.10 13.89 13.71
C LYS A 253 22.65 13.60 13.32
N LEU A 254 22.33 12.38 12.95
CA LEU A 254 21.06 12.03 12.31
C LEU A 254 19.96 11.64 13.31
N TRP A 255 20.31 10.87 14.38
CA TRP A 255 19.31 10.41 15.34
C TRP A 255 18.87 11.52 16.31
N PRO A 256 17.60 11.63 16.73
CA PRO A 256 16.44 10.82 16.35
C PRO A 256 15.94 11.10 14.93
N ALA A 257 15.27 10.11 14.33
CA ALA A 257 14.59 10.29 13.06
C ALA A 257 13.49 11.35 13.16
N ASP A 258 13.36 12.16 12.13
CA ASP A 258 12.31 13.17 12.02
C ASP A 258 10.98 12.53 11.57
N LEU A 259 11.06 11.51 10.70
CA LEU A 259 9.89 10.81 10.17
C LEU A 259 10.19 9.33 9.89
N HIS A 260 9.38 8.43 10.44
CA HIS A 260 9.19 7.08 9.92
C HIS A 260 7.89 7.02 9.11
N LEU A 261 8.00 6.80 7.79
CA LEU A 261 6.87 6.64 6.89
C LEU A 261 6.66 5.15 6.65
N ILE A 262 5.49 4.62 6.98
CA ILE A 262 5.23 3.18 6.96
C ILE A 262 3.78 2.87 6.54
N GLY A 263 3.53 1.65 6.08
CA GLY A 263 2.16 1.17 5.83
C GLY A 263 1.34 1.04 7.13
N LYS A 264 0.04 1.27 7.04
CA LYS A 264 -0.86 1.20 8.22
C LYS A 264 -0.90 -0.18 8.90
N ASP A 265 -0.56 -1.23 8.18
CA ASP A 265 -0.52 -2.62 8.64
C ASP A 265 0.62 -2.91 9.64
N ILE A 266 1.66 -2.10 9.63
CA ILE A 266 2.82 -2.24 10.52
C ILE A 266 2.98 -1.10 11.53
N VAL A 267 1.94 -0.27 11.69
CA VAL A 267 1.92 0.83 12.67
C VAL A 267 2.19 0.32 14.10
N ARG A 268 1.62 -0.82 14.49
CA ARG A 268 1.83 -1.41 15.82
C ARG A 268 3.32 -1.63 16.12
N PHE A 269 4.07 -2.17 15.18
CA PHE A 269 5.49 -2.45 15.36
C PHE A 269 6.32 -1.17 15.49
N HIS A 270 5.98 -0.12 14.74
CA HIS A 270 6.71 1.16 14.71
C HIS A 270 6.31 2.13 15.81
N THR A 271 5.13 1.96 16.41
CA THR A 271 4.62 2.88 17.45
C THR A 271 4.53 2.27 18.84
N ILE A 272 4.68 0.94 18.95
CA ILE A 272 4.71 0.23 20.21
C ILE A 272 6.06 -0.48 20.40
N TYR A 273 6.43 -1.44 19.52
CA TYR A 273 7.64 -2.24 19.71
C TYR A 273 8.90 -1.36 19.57
N TRP A 274 9.01 -0.61 18.51
CA TRP A 274 10.18 0.22 18.23
C TRP A 274 10.44 1.27 19.32
N PRO A 275 9.48 2.09 19.74
CA PRO A 275 9.69 3.02 20.84
C PRO A 275 10.12 2.35 22.14
N ILE A 276 9.55 1.19 22.45
CA ILE A 276 9.91 0.43 23.67
C ILE A 276 11.34 -0.11 23.59
N PHE A 277 11.79 -0.63 22.44
CA PHE A 277 13.18 -1.03 22.26
C PHE A 277 14.14 0.17 22.42
N LEU A 278 13.79 1.32 21.86
CA LEU A 278 14.57 2.56 22.05
C LEU A 278 14.62 3.02 23.50
N MET A 279 13.49 2.95 24.22
CA MET A 279 13.44 3.26 25.66
C MET A 279 14.35 2.33 26.47
N ALA A 280 14.41 1.04 26.12
CA ALA A 280 15.28 0.07 26.78
C ALA A 280 16.76 0.28 26.45
N LEU A 281 17.06 0.81 25.27
CA LEU A 281 18.41 1.20 24.86
C LEU A 281 18.83 2.58 25.37
N ASP A 282 17.94 3.30 26.08
CA ASP A 282 18.12 4.68 26.54
C ASP A 282 18.38 5.67 25.39
N LEU A 283 17.65 5.48 24.29
CA LEU A 283 17.71 6.33 23.10
C LEU A 283 16.45 7.21 22.99
N PRO A 284 16.59 8.44 22.43
CA PRO A 284 15.43 9.27 22.13
C PRO A 284 14.54 8.59 21.06
N LEU A 285 13.24 8.87 21.14
CA LEU A 285 12.26 8.32 20.18
C LEU A 285 12.25 9.15 18.87
N PRO A 286 11.82 8.58 17.75
CA PRO A 286 11.58 9.34 16.53
C PRO A 286 10.53 10.41 16.77
N LYS A 287 10.60 11.53 16.03
CA LYS A 287 9.67 12.66 16.23
C LYS A 287 8.27 12.33 15.74
N GLN A 288 8.15 11.60 14.62
CA GLN A 288 6.87 11.24 14.02
C GLN A 288 6.93 9.88 13.33
N VAL A 289 5.82 9.13 13.48
CA VAL A 289 5.51 7.93 12.68
C VAL A 289 4.23 8.20 11.92
N PHE A 290 4.29 8.12 10.59
CA PHE A 290 3.13 8.27 9.72
C PHE A 290 2.74 6.94 9.09
N GLY A 291 1.56 6.43 9.46
CA GLY A 291 0.99 5.21 8.91
C GLY A 291 0.08 5.52 7.71
N HIS A 292 0.63 5.42 6.49
CA HIS A 292 -0.13 5.68 5.28
C HIS A 292 -1.16 4.58 4.97
N PRO A 293 -2.29 4.91 4.32
CA PRO A 293 -3.32 3.95 3.92
C PRO A 293 -2.85 3.00 2.81
N TRP A 294 -3.67 1.99 2.52
CA TRP A 294 -3.43 1.05 1.43
C TRP A 294 -3.94 1.57 0.09
N LEU A 295 -3.30 1.10 -0.98
CA LEU A 295 -3.79 1.23 -2.34
C LEU A 295 -4.46 -0.09 -2.75
N LEU A 296 -5.78 -0.02 -2.99
CA LEU A 296 -6.63 -1.17 -3.32
C LEU A 296 -6.91 -1.20 -4.82
N GLN A 297 -6.98 -2.38 -5.41
CA GLN A 297 -7.42 -2.51 -6.81
C GLN A 297 -8.92 -2.80 -6.85
N GLY A 298 -9.70 -1.87 -7.44
CA GLY A 298 -11.16 -2.00 -7.55
C GLY A 298 -11.90 -2.14 -6.21
N GLY A 299 -11.25 -1.75 -5.08
CA GLY A 299 -11.79 -1.90 -3.73
C GLY A 299 -11.27 -3.13 -2.98
N ASP A 300 -10.54 -4.03 -3.64
CA ASP A 300 -9.94 -5.23 -3.06
C ASP A 300 -8.43 -5.07 -2.83
N LYS A 301 -7.89 -5.77 -1.82
CA LYS A 301 -6.43 -5.92 -1.67
C LYS A 301 -5.84 -6.63 -2.88
N MET A 302 -4.71 -6.13 -3.36
CA MET A 302 -3.95 -6.78 -4.42
C MET A 302 -3.41 -8.13 -3.94
N SER A 303 -3.64 -9.18 -4.75
CA SER A 303 -3.17 -10.53 -4.47
C SER A 303 -2.85 -11.27 -5.76
N LYS A 304 -1.70 -11.96 -5.80
CA LYS A 304 -1.32 -12.81 -6.95
C LYS A 304 -2.37 -13.88 -7.24
N SER A 305 -2.99 -14.47 -6.20
CA SER A 305 -4.04 -15.49 -6.34
C SER A 305 -5.30 -14.97 -7.02
N LYS A 306 -5.59 -13.68 -6.90
CA LYS A 306 -6.74 -13.03 -7.56
C LYS A 306 -6.39 -12.54 -8.97
N GLY A 307 -5.11 -12.56 -9.39
CA GLY A 307 -4.65 -12.00 -10.66
C GLY A 307 -4.89 -10.49 -10.80
N ASN A 308 -5.02 -9.78 -9.68
CA ASN A 308 -5.35 -8.36 -9.63
C ASN A 308 -4.16 -7.49 -9.18
N VAL A 309 -2.94 -7.95 -9.35
CA VAL A 309 -1.75 -7.18 -8.95
C VAL A 309 -1.36 -6.20 -10.06
N ILE A 310 -1.15 -4.94 -9.69
CA ILE A 310 -0.55 -3.92 -10.56
C ILE A 310 0.88 -3.70 -10.10
N TYR A 311 1.84 -3.80 -11.01
CA TYR A 311 3.25 -3.54 -10.75
C TYR A 311 3.68 -2.17 -11.29
N ALA A 312 4.66 -1.56 -10.63
CA ALA A 312 5.13 -0.23 -11.02
C ALA A 312 5.81 -0.21 -12.38
N ASP A 313 6.53 -1.25 -12.74
CA ASP A 313 7.16 -1.35 -14.07
C ASP A 313 6.12 -1.45 -15.19
N ASP A 314 5.02 -2.19 -15.01
CA ASP A 314 3.92 -2.20 -15.97
C ASP A 314 3.31 -0.78 -16.15
N MET A 315 3.16 -0.04 -15.05
CA MET A 315 2.67 1.35 -15.12
C MET A 315 3.66 2.29 -15.81
N VAL A 316 4.95 2.15 -15.50
CA VAL A 316 6.01 2.97 -16.10
C VAL A 316 6.13 2.69 -17.60
N ASP A 317 6.03 1.43 -18.01
CA ASP A 317 6.08 1.03 -19.43
C ASP A 317 4.88 1.57 -20.22
N LEU A 318 3.71 1.67 -19.59
CA LEU A 318 2.49 2.16 -20.26
C LEU A 318 2.36 3.68 -20.25
N PHE A 319 2.78 4.35 -19.17
CA PHE A 319 2.46 5.76 -18.91
C PHE A 319 3.69 6.64 -18.63
N GLY A 320 4.85 6.05 -18.34
CA GLY A 320 6.06 6.76 -17.92
C GLY A 320 6.15 6.97 -16.41
N VAL A 321 7.36 7.33 -15.95
CA VAL A 321 7.70 7.47 -14.52
C VAL A 321 6.83 8.52 -13.84
N ASP A 322 6.84 9.74 -14.35
CA ASP A 322 6.14 10.86 -13.69
C ASP A 322 4.62 10.71 -13.71
N ALA A 323 4.04 10.08 -14.74
CA ALA A 323 2.61 9.77 -14.74
C ALA A 323 2.26 8.72 -13.68
N THR A 324 3.10 7.70 -13.49
CA THR A 324 2.96 6.72 -12.40
C THR A 324 3.07 7.40 -11.04
N ARG A 325 4.05 8.27 -10.83
CA ARG A 325 4.21 9.08 -9.61
C ARG A 325 2.98 9.96 -9.36
N TYR A 326 2.53 10.69 -10.38
CA TYR A 326 1.34 11.54 -10.28
C TYR A 326 0.14 10.78 -9.76
N PHE A 327 -0.16 9.65 -10.40
CA PHE A 327 -1.33 8.87 -10.06
C PHE A 327 -1.31 8.43 -8.58
N VAL A 328 -0.24 7.77 -8.14
CA VAL A 328 -0.18 7.24 -6.77
C VAL A 328 -0.09 8.33 -5.71
N LEU A 329 0.50 9.49 -6.03
CA LEU A 329 0.55 10.62 -5.09
C LEU A 329 -0.75 11.41 -5.03
N HIS A 330 -1.48 11.52 -6.15
CA HIS A 330 -2.72 12.31 -6.24
C HIS A 330 -3.94 11.55 -5.72
N GLU A 331 -4.06 10.25 -6.05
CA GLU A 331 -5.26 9.45 -5.74
C GLU A 331 -5.25 8.83 -4.32
N MET A 332 -4.16 9.01 -3.57
CA MET A 332 -4.08 8.47 -2.21
C MET A 332 -4.58 9.49 -1.18
N PRO A 333 -5.75 9.26 -0.55
CA PRO A 333 -6.23 10.09 0.54
C PRO A 333 -5.27 10.04 1.74
N PHE A 334 -5.34 11.05 2.60
CA PHE A 334 -4.47 11.14 3.79
C PHE A 334 -4.69 9.99 4.78
N GLU A 335 -5.91 9.53 4.95
CA GLU A 335 -6.32 8.63 6.05
C GLU A 335 -7.04 7.36 5.57
N ASN A 336 -7.82 7.47 4.49
CA ASN A 336 -8.59 6.37 3.92
C ASN A 336 -7.82 5.65 2.82
N ASP A 337 -8.17 4.39 2.56
CA ASP A 337 -7.58 3.63 1.47
C ASP A 337 -7.90 4.26 0.11
N GLY A 338 -6.90 4.27 -0.75
CA GLY A 338 -7.03 4.71 -2.15
C GLY A 338 -7.44 3.55 -3.05
N VAL A 339 -7.97 3.87 -4.22
CA VAL A 339 -8.37 2.88 -5.23
C VAL A 339 -7.62 3.13 -6.53
N ILE A 340 -7.08 2.06 -7.13
CA ILE A 340 -6.48 2.08 -8.45
C ILE A 340 -7.28 1.18 -9.39
N THR A 341 -7.57 1.68 -10.58
CA THR A 341 -8.02 0.91 -11.74
C THR A 341 -7.34 1.45 -12.99
N TRP A 342 -7.18 0.62 -14.01
CA TRP A 342 -6.59 1.08 -15.26
C TRP A 342 -7.37 2.23 -15.91
N ASP A 343 -8.71 2.19 -15.84
CA ASP A 343 -9.58 3.26 -16.35
C ASP A 343 -9.33 4.57 -15.63
N LEU A 344 -9.19 4.55 -14.30
CA LEU A 344 -8.92 5.75 -13.51
C LEU A 344 -7.53 6.32 -13.82
N VAL A 345 -6.52 5.46 -14.02
CA VAL A 345 -5.18 5.89 -14.45
C VAL A 345 -5.23 6.61 -15.78
N ILE A 346 -5.93 6.05 -16.79
CA ILE A 346 -6.10 6.65 -18.11
C ILE A 346 -6.89 7.96 -18.02
N GLU A 347 -7.94 8.01 -17.22
CA GLU A 347 -8.74 9.22 -16.99
C GLU A 347 -7.86 10.35 -16.44
N ARG A 348 -7.11 10.08 -15.37
CA ARG A 348 -6.23 11.08 -14.74
C ARG A 348 -5.10 11.52 -15.68
N PHE A 349 -4.49 10.56 -16.38
CA PHE A 349 -3.48 10.90 -17.38
C PHE A 349 -4.01 11.89 -18.42
N ASN A 350 -5.19 11.61 -18.98
CA ASN A 350 -5.77 12.45 -20.01
C ASN A 350 -6.31 13.80 -19.50
N SER A 351 -7.02 13.78 -18.34
CA SER A 351 -7.65 14.99 -17.80
C SER A 351 -6.62 15.96 -17.22
N ASP A 352 -5.69 15.45 -16.44
CA ASP A 352 -4.81 16.28 -15.63
C ASP A 352 -3.46 16.50 -16.33
N LEU A 353 -2.76 15.41 -16.69
CA LEU A 353 -1.41 15.52 -17.26
C LEU A 353 -1.44 16.02 -18.71
N ALA A 354 -2.24 15.42 -19.58
CA ALA A 354 -2.30 15.83 -20.97
C ALA A 354 -3.06 17.15 -21.18
N ASN A 355 -4.30 17.27 -20.64
CA ASN A 355 -5.14 18.43 -20.93
C ASN A 355 -4.78 19.66 -20.07
N ILE A 356 -4.61 19.50 -18.73
CA ILE A 356 -4.34 20.66 -17.87
C ILE A 356 -2.88 21.09 -18.03
N LEU A 357 -1.91 20.20 -17.83
CA LEU A 357 -0.50 20.56 -17.79
C LEU A 357 0.14 20.57 -19.17
N GLY A 358 0.11 19.46 -19.90
CA GLY A 358 0.79 19.33 -21.19
C GLY A 358 0.28 20.33 -22.24
N ASN A 359 -1.04 20.47 -22.33
CA ASN A 359 -1.66 21.44 -23.25
C ASN A 359 -1.35 22.90 -22.86
N LEU A 360 -1.31 23.24 -21.56
CA LEU A 360 -0.96 24.58 -21.08
C LEU A 360 0.46 24.98 -21.54
N VAL A 361 1.45 24.12 -21.28
CA VAL A 361 2.85 24.37 -21.65
C VAL A 361 2.98 24.49 -23.18
N ASN A 362 2.44 23.51 -23.92
CA ASN A 362 2.51 23.51 -25.37
C ASN A 362 1.83 24.74 -26.01
N ARG A 363 0.65 25.13 -25.54
CA ARG A 363 -0.05 26.35 -26.03
C ARG A 363 0.76 27.61 -25.75
N THR A 364 1.33 27.75 -24.57
CA THR A 364 2.11 28.95 -24.19
C THR A 364 3.37 29.07 -25.05
N VAL A 365 4.17 28.00 -25.18
CA VAL A 365 5.37 27.98 -26.02
C VAL A 365 5.01 28.22 -27.50
N SER A 366 3.98 27.55 -28.01
CA SER A 366 3.53 27.71 -29.41
C SER A 366 3.04 29.09 -29.72
N MET A 367 2.29 29.78 -28.83
CA MET A 367 1.86 31.14 -28.99
C MET A 367 3.05 32.12 -28.93
N SER A 368 4.00 31.93 -28.05
CA SER A 368 5.23 32.72 -27.98
C SER A 368 6.02 32.62 -29.29
N ASN A 369 6.22 31.43 -29.82
CA ASN A 369 6.86 31.21 -31.12
C ASN A 369 6.09 31.88 -32.25
N LYS A 370 4.79 31.71 -32.33
CA LYS A 370 3.94 32.20 -33.41
C LYS A 370 3.87 33.71 -33.47
N TYR A 371 3.77 34.37 -32.32
CA TYR A 371 3.49 35.83 -32.28
C TYR A 371 4.76 36.67 -32.07
N PHE A 372 5.80 36.11 -31.41
CA PHE A 372 7.00 36.86 -31.04
C PHE A 372 8.31 36.13 -31.38
N GLY A 373 8.27 35.12 -32.26
CA GLY A 373 9.48 34.32 -32.61
C GLY A 373 10.10 33.62 -31.42
N GLY A 374 9.31 33.30 -30.41
CA GLY A 374 9.71 32.67 -29.18
C GLY A 374 10.21 33.60 -28.06
N VAL A 375 10.40 34.88 -28.35
CA VAL A 375 10.89 35.85 -27.35
C VAL A 375 9.75 36.25 -26.41
N VAL A 376 9.98 36.08 -25.11
CA VAL A 376 9.04 36.44 -24.04
C VAL A 376 9.50 37.71 -23.35
N THR A 377 8.68 38.74 -23.39
CA THR A 377 9.01 40.10 -22.90
C THR A 377 7.89 40.64 -22.02
N SER A 378 8.23 41.22 -20.87
CA SER A 378 7.32 41.97 -20.03
C SER A 378 7.23 43.40 -20.54
N THR A 379 6.02 43.86 -20.84
CA THR A 379 5.75 45.24 -21.30
C THR A 379 5.12 46.11 -20.22
N GLY A 380 4.70 45.49 -19.10
CA GLY A 380 4.02 46.16 -18.01
C GLY A 380 2.56 46.61 -18.34
N VAL A 381 2.02 46.21 -19.50
CA VAL A 381 0.64 46.52 -19.89
C VAL A 381 -0.33 45.56 -19.18
N THR A 382 -0.87 46.00 -18.06
CA THR A 382 -1.77 45.23 -17.20
C THR A 382 -3.20 45.14 -17.71
N GLY A 383 -3.92 44.07 -17.37
CA GLY A 383 -5.33 43.86 -17.58
C GLY A 383 -6.06 43.47 -16.29
N GLU A 384 -7.38 43.50 -16.31
CA GLU A 384 -8.24 43.27 -15.12
C GLU A 384 -8.00 41.92 -14.44
N VAL A 385 -7.72 40.86 -15.22
CA VAL A 385 -7.57 39.48 -14.72
C VAL A 385 -6.12 39.14 -14.27
N ASP A 386 -5.16 40.05 -14.51
CA ASP A 386 -3.75 39.78 -14.19
C ASP A 386 -3.50 39.72 -12.67
N ALA A 387 -4.14 40.64 -11.92
CA ALA A 387 -3.99 40.70 -10.47
C ALA A 387 -4.47 39.41 -9.79
N ASP A 388 -5.57 38.82 -10.25
CA ASP A 388 -6.08 37.56 -9.74
C ASP A 388 -5.17 36.40 -10.09
N LEU A 389 -4.64 36.32 -11.33
CA LEU A 389 -3.64 35.28 -11.67
C LEU A 389 -2.42 35.39 -10.76
N LYS A 390 -1.83 36.59 -10.63
CA LYS A 390 -0.63 36.82 -9.81
C LYS A 390 -0.87 36.46 -8.34
N ALA A 391 -2.04 36.82 -7.80
CA ALA A 391 -2.40 36.49 -6.41
C ALA A 391 -2.52 34.97 -6.18
N VAL A 392 -3.17 34.24 -7.10
CA VAL A 392 -3.28 32.79 -7.01
C VAL A 392 -1.91 32.12 -7.09
N VAL A 393 -1.08 32.52 -8.06
CA VAL A 393 0.24 31.94 -8.29
C VAL A 393 1.18 32.14 -7.08
N THR A 394 1.28 33.37 -6.58
CA THR A 394 2.17 33.70 -5.46
C THR A 394 1.71 33.11 -4.13
N ALA A 395 0.41 32.88 -3.93
CA ALA A 395 -0.12 32.24 -2.72
C ALA A 395 -0.01 30.70 -2.73
N THR A 396 0.29 30.08 -3.87
CA THR A 396 0.29 28.61 -4.00
C THR A 396 1.37 27.96 -3.15
N ARG A 397 2.58 28.54 -3.07
CA ARG A 397 3.66 28.03 -2.21
C ARG A 397 3.20 27.90 -0.76
N ASP A 398 2.59 28.92 -0.20
CA ASP A 398 2.20 28.92 1.23
C ASP A 398 1.08 27.90 1.51
N ARG A 399 0.17 27.70 0.56
CA ARG A 399 -0.83 26.63 0.65
C ARG A 399 -0.20 25.23 0.63
N ILE A 400 0.80 25.02 -0.24
CA ILE A 400 1.57 23.76 -0.27
C ILE A 400 2.31 23.53 1.05
N VAL A 401 2.95 24.57 1.61
CA VAL A 401 3.63 24.50 2.90
C VAL A 401 2.67 24.03 4.00
N GLU A 402 1.46 24.58 4.05
CA GLU A 402 0.45 24.15 5.03
C GLU A 402 0.07 22.66 4.88
N LYS A 403 -0.09 22.18 3.63
CA LYS A 403 -0.43 20.77 3.37
C LYS A 403 0.74 19.84 3.69
N MET A 404 1.94 20.20 3.23
CA MET A 404 3.13 19.37 3.44
C MET A 404 3.58 19.33 4.90
N ALA A 405 3.34 20.37 5.70
CA ALA A 405 3.56 20.34 7.15
C ALA A 405 2.73 19.26 7.87
N LYS A 406 1.60 18.84 7.26
CA LYS A 406 0.71 17.78 7.75
C LYS A 406 0.84 16.48 6.93
N LEU A 407 1.86 16.35 6.08
CA LEU A 407 2.08 15.21 5.17
C LEU A 407 0.91 14.93 4.21
N ARG A 408 0.09 15.94 3.89
CA ARG A 408 -1.06 15.84 2.98
C ARG A 408 -0.60 16.03 1.53
N VAL A 409 0.15 15.08 1.03
CA VAL A 409 0.83 15.18 -0.29
C VAL A 409 -0.16 15.29 -1.44
N ALA A 410 -1.25 14.51 -1.44
CA ALA A 410 -2.29 14.59 -2.48
C ALA A 410 -2.94 15.98 -2.55
N ASP A 411 -3.19 16.59 -1.38
CA ASP A 411 -3.73 17.95 -1.32
C ASP A 411 -2.71 18.98 -1.83
N ALA A 412 -1.42 18.79 -1.53
CA ALA A 412 -0.35 19.67 -2.02
C ALA A 412 -0.23 19.64 -3.55
N ILE A 413 -0.27 18.46 -4.17
CA ILE A 413 -0.30 18.32 -5.64
C ILE A 413 -1.55 19.00 -6.22
N SER A 414 -2.70 18.84 -5.58
CA SER A 414 -3.95 19.46 -6.01
C SER A 414 -3.85 20.98 -6.05
N GLU A 415 -3.10 21.62 -5.12
CA GLU A 415 -2.82 23.06 -5.15
C GLU A 415 -1.95 23.47 -6.35
N VAL A 416 -0.95 22.65 -6.72
CA VAL A 416 -0.16 22.90 -7.94
C VAL A 416 -1.03 22.83 -9.18
N PHE A 417 -1.89 21.81 -9.28
CA PHE A 417 -2.81 21.69 -10.41
C PHE A 417 -3.91 22.78 -10.43
N ALA A 418 -4.28 23.32 -9.26
CA ALA A 418 -5.17 24.48 -9.20
C ALA A 418 -4.51 25.74 -9.83
N LEU A 419 -3.20 25.93 -9.62
CA LEU A 419 -2.43 26.98 -10.31
C LEU A 419 -2.48 26.78 -11.83
N PHE A 420 -2.21 25.58 -12.34
CA PHE A 420 -2.25 25.30 -13.78
C PHE A 420 -3.65 25.48 -14.37
N ARG A 421 -4.71 25.07 -13.66
CA ARG A 421 -6.10 25.36 -14.06
C ARG A 421 -6.37 26.88 -14.11
N ARG A 422 -5.84 27.66 -13.17
CA ARG A 422 -5.95 29.12 -13.20
C ARG A 422 -5.24 29.71 -14.42
N CYS A 423 -4.07 29.18 -14.81
CA CYS A 423 -3.37 29.61 -16.03
C CYS A 423 -4.18 29.31 -17.30
N ASN A 424 -4.78 28.11 -17.41
CA ASN A 424 -5.66 27.78 -18.54
C ASN A 424 -6.85 28.73 -18.60
N LYS A 425 -7.52 29.00 -17.46
CA LYS A 425 -8.61 29.99 -17.39
C LYS A 425 -8.16 31.40 -17.83
N TYR A 426 -6.93 31.79 -17.45
CA TYR A 426 -6.36 33.08 -17.85
C TYR A 426 -6.16 33.17 -19.38
N ILE A 427 -5.77 32.08 -20.04
CA ILE A 427 -5.72 32.04 -21.51
C ILE A 427 -7.11 32.29 -22.12
N ASP A 428 -8.15 31.68 -21.56
CA ASP A 428 -9.52 31.80 -22.06
C ASP A 428 -10.11 33.20 -21.80
N GLU A 429 -9.78 33.83 -20.67
CA GLU A 429 -10.18 35.18 -20.29
C GLU A 429 -9.49 36.25 -21.14
N THR A 430 -8.21 36.07 -21.44
CA THR A 430 -7.42 37.07 -22.20
C THR A 430 -7.48 36.87 -23.69
N THR A 431 -7.92 35.72 -24.17
CA THR A 431 -8.08 35.38 -25.60
C THR A 431 -6.90 35.82 -26.48
N PRO A 432 -5.65 35.29 -26.26
CA PRO A 432 -4.44 35.77 -26.93
C PRO A 432 -4.53 35.78 -28.46
N TRP A 433 -5.31 34.86 -29.05
CA TRP A 433 -5.54 34.77 -30.49
C TRP A 433 -6.43 35.92 -31.02
N VAL A 434 -7.18 36.61 -30.17
CA VAL A 434 -7.94 37.83 -30.51
C VAL A 434 -7.02 39.03 -30.42
N LEU A 435 -6.25 39.16 -29.33
CA LEU A 435 -5.25 40.24 -29.16
C LEU A 435 -4.26 40.26 -30.34
N ALA A 436 -3.85 39.10 -30.83
CA ALA A 436 -2.90 38.96 -31.93
C ALA A 436 -3.41 39.54 -33.29
N LYS A 437 -4.70 39.87 -33.43
CA LYS A 437 -5.28 40.44 -34.66
C LYS A 437 -5.20 41.96 -34.71
N ASP A 438 -4.89 42.61 -33.59
CA ASP A 438 -4.82 44.05 -33.44
C ASP A 438 -3.39 44.45 -33.03
N GLU A 439 -2.67 45.15 -33.92
CA GLU A 439 -1.30 45.61 -33.67
C GLU A 439 -1.22 46.54 -32.45
N ALA A 440 -2.29 47.28 -32.12
CA ALA A 440 -2.36 48.11 -30.93
C ALA A 440 -2.40 47.30 -29.60
N GLN A 441 -2.74 46.02 -29.67
CA GLN A 441 -2.80 45.12 -28.52
C GLN A 441 -1.52 44.25 -28.38
N LYS A 442 -0.51 44.48 -29.20
CA LYS A 442 0.71 43.66 -29.24
C LYS A 442 1.45 43.63 -27.89
N ASP A 443 1.59 44.79 -27.24
CA ASP A 443 2.22 44.88 -25.92
C ASP A 443 1.39 44.18 -24.85
N ARG A 444 0.07 44.26 -24.95
CA ARG A 444 -0.82 43.48 -24.05
C ARG A 444 -0.67 42.00 -24.27
N LEU A 445 -0.59 41.51 -25.50
CA LEU A 445 -0.35 40.11 -25.83
C LEU A 445 0.99 39.64 -25.29
N ALA A 446 2.07 40.44 -25.41
CA ALA A 446 3.37 40.12 -24.86
C ALA A 446 3.31 39.93 -23.34
N GLU A 447 2.65 40.86 -22.62
CA GLU A 447 2.47 40.77 -21.17
C GLU A 447 1.66 39.53 -20.76
N VAL A 448 0.63 39.14 -21.52
CA VAL A 448 -0.15 37.91 -21.30
C VAL A 448 0.75 36.68 -21.37
N LEU A 449 1.61 36.57 -22.40
CA LEU A 449 2.52 35.44 -22.56
C LEU A 449 3.63 35.45 -21.50
N TYR A 450 4.10 36.62 -21.10
CA TYR A 450 5.03 36.74 -19.98
C TYR A 450 4.42 36.23 -18.67
N ASN A 451 3.21 36.68 -18.34
CA ASN A 451 2.50 36.25 -17.14
C ASN A 451 2.24 34.75 -17.12
N LEU A 452 1.93 34.11 -18.26
CA LEU A 452 1.77 32.67 -18.39
C LEU A 452 3.10 31.94 -18.18
N THR A 453 4.17 32.39 -18.84
CA THR A 453 5.51 31.78 -18.76
C THR A 453 6.05 31.86 -17.33
N GLU A 454 5.89 33.00 -16.67
CA GLU A 454 6.23 33.19 -15.27
C GLU A 454 5.45 32.26 -14.35
N SER A 455 4.13 32.18 -14.53
CA SER A 455 3.26 31.32 -13.73
C SER A 455 3.60 29.82 -13.90
N ILE A 456 3.90 29.39 -15.13
CA ILE A 456 4.30 28.01 -15.43
C ILE A 456 5.68 27.70 -14.80
N THR A 457 6.61 28.64 -14.81
CA THR A 457 7.93 28.47 -14.17
C THR A 457 7.80 28.27 -12.66
N ILE A 458 6.98 29.08 -11.98
CA ILE A 458 6.66 28.90 -10.55
C ILE A 458 5.95 27.54 -10.34
N GLY A 459 4.95 27.24 -11.15
CA GLY A 459 4.21 25.97 -11.07
C GLY A 459 5.10 24.73 -11.27
N ALA A 460 6.02 24.77 -12.24
CA ALA A 460 7.00 23.71 -12.49
C ALA A 460 7.94 23.52 -11.28
N SER A 461 8.40 24.61 -10.68
CA SER A 461 9.28 24.56 -9.50
C SER A 461 8.56 23.95 -8.28
N LEU A 462 7.27 24.28 -8.08
CA LEU A 462 6.42 23.68 -7.05
C LEU A 462 6.06 22.22 -7.35
N LEU A 463 6.04 21.83 -8.63
CA LEU A 463 5.76 20.45 -9.08
C LEU A 463 6.97 19.54 -8.93
N HIS A 464 8.19 20.08 -8.97
CA HIS A 464 9.43 19.32 -9.01
C HIS A 464 9.58 18.23 -7.92
N PRO A 465 9.21 18.45 -6.65
CA PRO A 465 9.26 17.39 -5.64
C PRO A 465 8.42 16.15 -5.98
N PHE A 466 7.34 16.32 -6.74
CA PHE A 466 6.37 15.28 -7.06
C PHE A 466 6.65 14.63 -8.42
N LEU A 467 6.90 15.45 -9.46
CA LEU A 467 7.14 15.05 -10.85
C LEU A 467 8.44 15.68 -11.36
N PRO A 468 9.60 15.14 -10.94
CA PRO A 468 10.88 15.79 -11.16
C PRO A 468 11.25 15.93 -12.65
N GLU A 469 11.07 14.86 -13.45
CA GLU A 469 11.42 14.88 -14.87
C GLU A 469 10.53 15.84 -15.68
N THR A 470 9.25 15.88 -15.36
CA THR A 470 8.29 16.77 -16.01
C THR A 470 8.61 18.22 -15.71
N ALA A 471 8.92 18.53 -14.46
CA ALA A 471 9.29 19.90 -14.06
C ALA A 471 10.56 20.39 -14.77
N GLU A 472 11.59 19.55 -14.85
CA GLU A 472 12.83 19.83 -15.59
C GLU A 472 12.58 20.04 -17.08
N LYS A 473 11.74 19.20 -17.72
CA LYS A 473 11.35 19.36 -19.12
C LYS A 473 10.58 20.68 -19.37
N ILE A 474 9.73 21.09 -18.44
CA ILE A 474 9.00 22.37 -18.55
C ILE A 474 9.96 23.53 -18.53
N VAL A 475 10.85 23.64 -17.54
CA VAL A 475 11.78 24.77 -17.46
C VAL A 475 12.79 24.79 -18.61
N ALA A 476 13.19 23.63 -19.10
CA ALA A 476 14.04 23.50 -20.30
C ALA A 476 13.32 24.05 -21.55
N GLN A 477 12.03 23.77 -21.77
CA GLN A 477 11.25 24.32 -22.88
C GLN A 477 11.04 25.83 -22.75
N LEU A 478 10.99 26.35 -21.53
CA LEU A 478 10.90 27.77 -21.24
C LEU A 478 12.27 28.48 -21.22
N SER A 479 13.37 27.75 -21.48
CA SER A 479 14.75 28.25 -21.43
C SER A 479 15.09 28.95 -20.11
N THR A 480 14.68 28.37 -19.01
CA THR A 480 14.90 28.86 -17.65
C THR A 480 15.31 27.72 -16.72
N SER A 481 15.40 27.96 -15.44
CA SER A 481 15.71 26.97 -14.40
C SER A 481 14.61 26.92 -13.33
N LEU A 482 14.59 25.83 -12.58
CA LEU A 482 13.81 25.76 -11.34
C LEU A 482 14.24 26.87 -10.40
N ARG A 483 13.28 27.47 -9.71
CA ARG A 483 13.53 28.56 -8.75
C ARG A 483 13.78 28.01 -7.36
N ASP A 484 14.56 28.77 -6.61
CA ASP A 484 14.74 28.56 -5.19
C ASP A 484 13.37 28.65 -4.47
N PHE A 485 13.16 27.80 -3.48
CA PHE A 485 11.88 27.68 -2.78
C PHE A 485 11.41 29.01 -2.15
N ASP A 486 12.35 29.81 -1.68
CA ASP A 486 12.06 31.12 -1.05
C ASP A 486 11.58 32.20 -2.03
N GLU A 487 11.78 31.98 -3.33
CA GLU A 487 11.35 32.89 -4.39
C GLU A 487 9.99 32.54 -5.02
N LEU A 488 9.40 31.37 -4.64
CA LEU A 488 8.18 30.87 -5.28
C LEU A 488 6.90 31.65 -4.93
N ASN A 489 6.98 32.60 -4.01
CA ASN A 489 5.92 33.58 -3.72
C ASN A 489 6.15 34.96 -4.35
N GLN A 490 7.18 35.08 -5.19
CA GLN A 490 7.51 36.30 -5.92
C GLN A 490 7.13 36.14 -7.39
N PHE A 491 6.58 37.18 -7.99
CA PHE A 491 6.18 37.22 -9.41
C PHE A 491 7.03 38.22 -10.19
N GLY A 492 7.36 37.90 -11.44
CA GLY A 492 8.11 38.79 -12.31
C GLY A 492 9.62 38.53 -12.31
N LEU A 493 10.06 37.33 -11.98
CA LEU A 493 11.46 36.93 -11.97
C LEU A 493 11.88 36.17 -13.25
N TYR A 494 10.97 35.85 -14.16
CA TYR A 494 11.33 35.24 -15.45
C TYR A 494 12.17 36.25 -16.25
N PRO A 495 13.35 35.85 -16.77
CA PRO A 495 14.26 36.80 -17.41
C PRO A 495 13.65 37.39 -18.69
N ASP A 496 13.54 38.72 -18.72
CA ASP A 496 12.98 39.46 -19.87
C ASP A 496 13.80 39.22 -21.14
N GLY A 497 13.13 39.10 -22.29
CA GLY A 497 13.77 38.84 -23.58
C GLY A 497 14.26 37.39 -23.76
N THR A 498 13.95 36.47 -22.86
CA THR A 498 14.31 35.05 -23.00
C THR A 498 13.55 34.41 -24.16
N LYS A 499 14.25 33.63 -24.99
CA LYS A 499 13.65 32.87 -26.09
C LYS A 499 13.35 31.43 -25.63
N VAL A 500 12.06 31.05 -25.65
CA VAL A 500 11.63 29.67 -25.41
C VAL A 500 12.05 28.73 -26.56
N THR A 501 11.98 27.42 -26.36
CA THR A 501 12.34 26.45 -27.40
C THR A 501 11.55 26.66 -28.70
N ASP A 502 12.21 26.51 -29.85
CA ASP A 502 11.57 26.55 -31.18
C ASP A 502 10.77 25.26 -31.48
N ALA A 503 11.08 24.17 -30.83
CA ALA A 503 10.47 22.85 -31.03
C ALA A 503 9.92 22.31 -29.70
N PRO A 504 8.71 22.69 -29.28
CA PRO A 504 8.12 22.22 -28.03
C PRO A 504 7.89 20.71 -28.07
N GLU A 505 8.36 20.01 -27.05
CA GLU A 505 8.07 18.60 -26.81
C GLU A 505 6.68 18.43 -26.19
N ILE A 506 5.90 17.47 -26.67
CA ILE A 506 4.65 17.09 -26.03
C ILE A 506 4.99 16.33 -24.74
N LEU A 507 4.73 16.96 -23.58
CA LEU A 507 5.02 16.36 -22.27
C LEU A 507 4.21 15.08 -22.03
N PHE A 508 2.92 15.11 -22.37
CA PHE A 508 1.97 14.01 -22.23
C PHE A 508 1.06 13.96 -23.45
N ALA A 509 1.23 12.94 -24.29
CA ALA A 509 0.34 12.68 -25.41
C ALA A 509 -0.95 12.00 -24.90
N ARG A 510 -2.10 12.48 -25.38
CA ARG A 510 -3.38 11.87 -25.00
C ARG A 510 -3.42 10.39 -25.37
N ILE A 511 -3.88 9.56 -24.45
CA ILE A 511 -3.97 8.12 -24.58
C ILE A 511 -5.39 7.69 -24.99
N ASP A 512 -5.52 6.81 -25.99
CA ASP A 512 -6.78 6.12 -26.28
C ASP A 512 -6.85 4.83 -25.44
N ALA A 513 -7.91 4.71 -24.63
CA ALA A 513 -8.15 3.52 -23.81
C ALA A 513 -8.19 2.22 -24.63
N LYS A 514 -8.63 2.28 -25.89
CA LYS A 514 -8.67 1.13 -26.80
C LYS A 514 -7.28 0.62 -27.19
N GLU A 515 -6.25 1.46 -27.14
CA GLU A 515 -4.86 1.09 -27.42
C GLU A 515 -4.18 0.49 -26.18
N ILE A 516 -4.61 0.90 -25.00
CA ILE A 516 -4.05 0.42 -23.72
C ILE A 516 -4.67 -0.89 -23.28
N GLN A 517 -5.98 -1.10 -23.44
CA GLN A 517 -6.68 -2.29 -22.95
C GLN A 517 -6.04 -3.62 -23.40
N PRO A 518 -5.67 -3.83 -24.68
CA PRO A 518 -5.00 -5.07 -25.09
C PRO A 518 -3.65 -5.31 -24.38
N LYS A 519 -2.93 -4.24 -24.01
CA LYS A 519 -1.66 -4.34 -23.28
C LYS A 519 -1.93 -4.73 -21.82
N VAL A 520 -2.95 -4.17 -21.20
CA VAL A 520 -3.39 -4.53 -19.85
C VAL A 520 -3.84 -6.00 -19.80
N ASP A 521 -4.63 -6.44 -20.77
CA ASP A 521 -5.08 -7.84 -20.87
C ASP A 521 -3.89 -8.80 -21.00
N ALA A 522 -2.88 -8.44 -21.78
CA ALA A 522 -1.64 -9.23 -21.93
C ALA A 522 -0.84 -9.29 -20.62
N ILE A 523 -0.74 -8.18 -19.86
CA ILE A 523 -0.09 -8.13 -18.55
C ILE A 523 -0.81 -9.07 -17.57
N GLN A 524 -2.14 -8.99 -17.49
CA GLN A 524 -2.94 -9.83 -16.59
C GLN A 524 -2.83 -11.32 -16.95
N ALA A 525 -2.87 -11.66 -18.24
CA ALA A 525 -2.70 -13.02 -18.71
C ALA A 525 -1.32 -13.59 -18.33
N LYS A 526 -0.25 -12.81 -18.50
CA LYS A 526 1.11 -13.19 -18.10
C LYS A 526 1.21 -13.41 -16.59
N GLN A 527 0.65 -12.52 -15.77
CA GLN A 527 0.68 -12.65 -14.32
C GLN A 527 -0.06 -13.92 -13.84
N LYS A 528 -1.19 -14.25 -14.48
CA LYS A 528 -1.93 -15.48 -14.20
C LYS A 528 -1.10 -16.73 -14.53
N GLU A 529 -0.45 -16.76 -15.69
CA GLU A 529 0.43 -17.87 -16.10
C GLU A 529 1.62 -18.03 -15.13
N GLU A 530 2.25 -16.92 -14.72
CA GLU A 530 3.37 -16.94 -13.76
C GLU A 530 2.91 -17.47 -12.39
N TYR A 531 1.75 -17.04 -11.91
CA TYR A 531 1.18 -17.54 -10.66
C TYR A 531 0.89 -19.05 -10.72
N GLU A 532 0.27 -19.54 -11.80
CA GLU A 532 0.02 -20.96 -12.01
C GLU A 532 1.33 -21.78 -12.03
N LYS A 533 2.39 -21.26 -12.64
CA LYS A 533 3.74 -21.88 -12.62
C LYS A 533 4.34 -21.89 -11.22
N GLU A 534 4.24 -20.77 -10.45
CA GLU A 534 4.69 -20.72 -9.06
C GLU A 534 3.96 -21.78 -8.21
N GLN A 535 2.63 -21.91 -8.35
CA GLN A 535 1.84 -22.90 -7.60
C GLN A 535 2.23 -24.34 -7.98
N LYS A 536 2.46 -24.63 -9.26
CA LYS A 536 2.96 -25.92 -9.72
C LYS A 536 4.32 -26.29 -9.11
N ALA A 537 5.22 -25.32 -9.00
CA ALA A 537 6.53 -25.53 -8.39
C ALA A 537 6.44 -25.78 -6.88
N LEU A 538 5.59 -25.04 -6.17
CA LEU A 538 5.37 -25.18 -4.73
C LEU A 538 4.71 -26.51 -4.33
N ASN A 539 3.83 -27.05 -5.19
CA ASN A 539 3.09 -28.29 -4.95
C ASN A 539 3.82 -29.54 -5.46
N GLY A 540 5.13 -29.47 -5.73
CA GLY A 540 5.94 -30.63 -6.11
C GLY A 540 5.60 -31.25 -7.46
N GLY A 541 5.02 -30.47 -8.39
CA GLY A 541 4.66 -30.94 -9.75
C GLY A 541 3.34 -31.70 -9.81
N GLU A 542 2.69 -31.99 -8.71
CA GLU A 542 1.29 -32.38 -8.69
C GLU A 542 0.43 -31.13 -8.58
N THR A 543 -0.05 -30.64 -9.72
CA THR A 543 -1.31 -29.95 -9.67
C THR A 543 -2.33 -30.99 -9.24
N ALA A 544 -3.03 -30.77 -8.15
CA ALA A 544 -4.42 -31.15 -8.19
C ALA A 544 -4.98 -30.35 -9.37
N ASP A 545 -5.03 -30.95 -10.58
CA ASP A 545 -6.04 -30.57 -11.53
C ASP A 545 -7.32 -30.55 -10.69
N GLU A 546 -7.95 -29.37 -10.52
CA GLU A 546 -9.34 -29.38 -10.11
C GLU A 546 -9.98 -30.33 -11.10
N ALA A 547 -10.37 -31.50 -10.62
CA ALA A 547 -10.92 -32.54 -11.47
C ALA A 547 -12.09 -31.90 -12.20
N VAL A 548 -11.94 -31.76 -13.50
CA VAL A 548 -13.05 -31.27 -14.34
C VAL A 548 -14.04 -32.41 -14.35
N ILE A 549 -15.07 -32.30 -13.50
CA ILE A 549 -16.18 -33.24 -13.49
C ILE A 549 -16.99 -32.94 -14.75
N ASP A 550 -16.74 -33.72 -15.79
CA ASP A 550 -17.52 -33.68 -17.04
C ASP A 550 -18.82 -34.45 -16.79
N MET A 551 -19.90 -33.70 -16.63
CA MET A 551 -21.25 -34.29 -16.48
C MET A 551 -21.97 -34.27 -17.83
N ASP A 552 -22.61 -35.41 -18.19
CA ASP A 552 -23.51 -35.42 -19.32
C ASP A 552 -24.58 -34.32 -19.18
N PRO A 553 -24.73 -33.43 -20.16
CA PRO A 553 -25.68 -32.34 -20.07
C PRO A 553 -27.11 -32.89 -20.04
N LYS A 554 -27.91 -32.38 -19.11
CA LYS A 554 -29.36 -32.65 -19.08
C LYS A 554 -30.07 -31.83 -20.15
N GLU A 555 -31.33 -32.19 -20.43
CA GLU A 555 -32.18 -31.39 -21.33
C GLU A 555 -32.26 -29.93 -20.88
N GLU A 556 -32.21 -29.02 -21.84
CA GLU A 556 -32.37 -27.58 -21.57
C GLU A 556 -33.74 -27.30 -20.95
N ILE A 557 -33.78 -26.46 -19.93
CA ILE A 557 -35.01 -25.99 -19.29
C ILE A 557 -35.26 -24.53 -19.62
N THR A 558 -36.53 -24.12 -19.64
CA THR A 558 -36.87 -22.69 -19.79
C THR A 558 -36.73 -21.95 -18.47
N PHE A 559 -36.64 -20.61 -18.52
CA PHE A 559 -36.70 -19.79 -17.33
C PHE A 559 -37.98 -20.03 -16.50
N ASP A 560 -39.12 -20.29 -17.17
CA ASP A 560 -40.35 -20.63 -16.51
C ASP A 560 -40.28 -21.98 -15.76
N ASP A 561 -39.44 -22.91 -16.19
CA ASP A 561 -39.21 -24.16 -15.46
C ASP A 561 -38.33 -23.93 -14.23
N PHE A 562 -37.32 -23.06 -14.34
CA PHE A 562 -36.49 -22.65 -13.20
C PHE A 562 -37.31 -21.94 -12.13
N THR A 563 -38.18 -21.00 -12.50
CA THR A 563 -39.03 -20.24 -11.55
C THR A 563 -40.05 -21.10 -10.78
N LYS A 564 -40.29 -22.35 -11.21
CA LYS A 564 -41.09 -23.32 -10.43
C LYS A 564 -40.36 -23.85 -9.20
N MET A 565 -39.03 -23.74 -9.14
CA MET A 565 -38.23 -24.16 -8.02
C MET A 565 -37.99 -22.96 -7.10
N GLN A 566 -38.16 -23.17 -5.79
CA GLN A 566 -37.92 -22.11 -4.80
C GLN A 566 -36.74 -22.49 -3.90
N PHE A 567 -35.67 -21.69 -4.00
CA PHE A 567 -34.49 -21.87 -3.18
C PHE A 567 -34.44 -20.80 -2.11
N GLN A 568 -34.08 -21.16 -0.87
CA GLN A 568 -33.92 -20.24 0.23
C GLN A 568 -32.74 -20.64 1.11
N VAL A 569 -32.18 -19.66 1.84
CA VAL A 569 -31.16 -19.91 2.87
C VAL A 569 -31.86 -20.45 4.11
N GLY A 570 -31.42 -21.61 4.60
CA GLY A 570 -31.83 -22.18 5.88
C GLY A 570 -30.69 -22.17 6.92
N GLU A 571 -31.07 -22.19 8.20
CA GLU A 571 -30.14 -22.35 9.33
C GLU A 571 -30.45 -23.64 10.06
N ILE A 572 -29.48 -24.52 10.24
CA ILE A 572 -29.66 -25.83 10.87
C ILE A 572 -29.68 -25.64 12.38
N LEU A 573 -30.86 -25.86 12.99
CA LEU A 573 -31.05 -25.71 14.44
C LEU A 573 -30.61 -26.94 15.23
N SER A 574 -30.87 -28.14 14.65
CA SER A 574 -30.46 -29.42 15.21
C SER A 574 -30.31 -30.45 14.10
N CYS A 575 -29.50 -31.45 14.34
CA CYS A 575 -29.26 -32.55 13.43
C CYS A 575 -29.07 -33.85 14.22
N GLU A 576 -29.60 -34.96 13.69
CA GLU A 576 -29.44 -36.28 14.28
C GLU A 576 -29.29 -37.37 13.19
N ALA A 577 -28.64 -38.46 13.56
CA ALA A 577 -28.47 -39.59 12.67
C ALA A 577 -29.78 -40.40 12.59
N VAL A 578 -30.21 -40.73 11.38
CA VAL A 578 -31.39 -41.58 11.18
C VAL A 578 -31.08 -43.02 11.60
N ALA A 579 -31.75 -43.52 12.63
CA ALA A 579 -31.45 -44.80 13.27
C ALA A 579 -31.48 -46.02 12.30
N LYS A 580 -32.32 -46.00 11.27
CA LYS A 580 -32.47 -47.06 10.27
C LYS A 580 -31.58 -46.89 9.02
N SER A 581 -30.67 -45.94 9.02
CA SER A 581 -29.79 -45.66 7.88
C SER A 581 -28.37 -45.29 8.31
N LYS A 582 -27.38 -45.86 7.62
CA LYS A 582 -25.97 -45.49 7.77
C LYS A 582 -25.58 -44.27 6.93
N LYS A 583 -26.48 -43.78 6.06
CA LYS A 583 -26.20 -42.72 5.08
C LYS A 583 -26.95 -41.41 5.35
N LEU A 584 -27.96 -41.43 6.25
CA LEU A 584 -28.88 -40.32 6.39
C LEU A 584 -28.68 -39.54 7.70
N LEU A 585 -28.72 -38.22 7.58
CA LEU A 585 -28.89 -37.25 8.68
C LEU A 585 -30.28 -36.61 8.56
N CYS A 586 -30.92 -36.36 9.70
CA CYS A 586 -32.17 -35.63 9.81
C CYS A 586 -31.91 -34.28 10.50
N SER A 587 -32.14 -33.19 9.78
CA SER A 587 -31.88 -31.81 10.24
C SER A 587 -33.20 -31.07 10.43
N GLN A 588 -33.30 -30.28 11.51
CA GLN A 588 -34.33 -29.25 11.69
C GLN A 588 -33.78 -27.93 11.16
N VAL A 589 -34.34 -27.47 10.06
CA VAL A 589 -33.79 -26.28 9.33
C VAL A 589 -34.77 -25.12 9.45
N LYS A 590 -34.34 -24.04 10.08
CA LYS A 590 -35.08 -22.79 10.16
C LYS A 590 -34.97 -22.05 8.82
N ILE A 591 -36.11 -21.70 8.24
CA ILE A 591 -36.21 -20.95 6.99
C ILE A 591 -37.20 -19.81 7.23
N GLY A 592 -36.68 -18.61 7.44
CA GLY A 592 -37.46 -17.46 7.89
C GLY A 592 -38.15 -17.73 9.24
N ASN A 593 -39.48 -17.72 9.23
CA ASN A 593 -40.31 -17.98 10.42
C ASN A 593 -40.77 -19.43 10.55
N THR A 594 -40.34 -20.33 9.65
CA THR A 594 -40.75 -21.74 9.66
C THR A 594 -39.55 -22.65 9.93
N VAL A 595 -39.83 -23.83 10.47
CA VAL A 595 -38.83 -24.89 10.61
C VAL A 595 -39.30 -26.08 9.78
N LYS A 596 -38.42 -26.58 8.92
CA LYS A 596 -38.64 -27.77 8.09
C LYS A 596 -37.73 -28.90 8.52
N GLN A 597 -38.27 -30.11 8.55
CA GLN A 597 -37.48 -31.31 8.72
C GLN A 597 -36.93 -31.76 7.38
N ILE A 598 -35.62 -31.88 7.25
CA ILE A 598 -34.95 -32.27 6.00
C ILE A 598 -34.04 -33.46 6.27
N VAL A 599 -34.20 -34.51 5.47
CA VAL A 599 -33.35 -35.71 5.54
C VAL A 599 -32.40 -35.70 4.35
N SER A 600 -31.10 -35.83 4.63
CA SER A 600 -30.03 -35.71 3.63
C SER A 600 -29.06 -36.89 3.68
N GLY A 601 -28.55 -37.31 2.54
CA GLY A 601 -27.67 -38.47 2.37
C GLY A 601 -26.19 -38.21 2.68
N ILE A 602 -25.87 -37.32 3.61
CA ILE A 602 -24.53 -36.75 3.84
C ILE A 602 -23.82 -37.28 5.09
N ARG A 603 -24.32 -38.32 5.73
CA ARG A 603 -23.76 -38.87 6.98
C ARG A 603 -22.35 -39.44 6.82
N LYS A 604 -21.91 -39.74 5.60
CA LYS A 604 -20.56 -40.18 5.31
C LYS A 604 -19.56 -39.03 5.46
N ASP A 605 -20.01 -37.82 5.11
CA ASP A 605 -19.15 -36.65 4.94
C ASP A 605 -19.34 -35.63 6.07
N TYR A 606 -20.44 -35.70 6.85
CA TYR A 606 -20.76 -34.78 7.97
C TYR A 606 -21.26 -35.53 9.20
N THR A 607 -20.82 -35.06 10.38
CA THR A 607 -21.41 -35.49 11.66
C THR A 607 -22.61 -34.60 12.04
N PRO A 608 -23.54 -35.10 12.89
CA PRO A 608 -24.67 -34.28 13.36
C PRO A 608 -24.23 -32.98 14.05
N GLU A 609 -23.13 -33.01 14.80
CA GLU A 609 -22.57 -31.88 15.55
C GLU A 609 -22.06 -30.79 14.61
N GLU A 610 -21.38 -31.17 13.52
CA GLU A 610 -20.86 -30.25 12.52
C GLU A 610 -21.96 -29.54 11.72
N MET A 611 -23.16 -30.10 11.68
CA MET A 611 -24.28 -29.53 10.91
C MET A 611 -24.96 -28.37 11.62
N VAL A 612 -24.97 -28.36 12.96
CA VAL A 612 -25.71 -27.37 13.76
C VAL A 612 -25.09 -25.98 13.60
N GLY A 613 -25.94 -24.98 13.36
CA GLY A 613 -25.54 -23.59 13.16
C GLY A 613 -25.13 -23.24 11.74
N LYS A 614 -24.93 -24.22 10.84
CA LYS A 614 -24.59 -23.94 9.44
C LYS A 614 -25.76 -23.29 8.71
N LYS A 615 -25.45 -22.31 7.87
CA LYS A 615 -26.37 -21.77 6.85
C LYS A 615 -26.19 -22.54 5.57
N VAL A 616 -27.29 -23.00 5.01
CA VAL A 616 -27.29 -23.92 3.88
C VAL A 616 -28.32 -23.48 2.82
N MET A 617 -28.07 -23.85 1.56
CA MET A 617 -29.02 -23.64 0.48
C MET A 617 -30.06 -24.77 0.47
N VAL A 618 -31.35 -24.43 0.42
CA VAL A 618 -32.47 -25.37 0.53
C VAL A 618 -33.46 -25.19 -0.61
N LEU A 619 -33.77 -26.26 -1.31
CA LEU A 619 -34.98 -26.33 -2.17
C LEU A 619 -36.19 -26.55 -1.26
N VAL A 620 -37.03 -25.52 -1.10
CA VAL A 620 -38.07 -25.46 -0.05
C VAL A 620 -39.46 -25.88 -0.51
N ASN A 621 -39.72 -25.91 -1.79
CA ASN A 621 -41.03 -26.26 -2.36
C ASN A 621 -41.09 -27.68 -2.98
N LEU A 622 -40.15 -28.55 -2.63
CA LEU A 622 -40.15 -29.94 -3.02
C LEU A 622 -41.30 -30.68 -2.29
N LYS A 623 -42.01 -31.56 -2.98
CA LYS A 623 -43.04 -32.38 -2.34
C LYS A 623 -42.44 -33.23 -1.22
N PRO A 624 -43.03 -33.24 -0.01
CA PRO A 624 -42.51 -34.04 1.10
C PRO A 624 -42.44 -35.53 0.73
N ALA A 625 -41.34 -36.18 1.11
CA ALA A 625 -41.09 -37.59 0.86
C ALA A 625 -40.55 -38.29 2.13
N LYS A 626 -40.81 -39.58 2.28
CA LYS A 626 -40.27 -40.38 3.39
C LYS A 626 -38.98 -41.08 2.97
N LEU A 627 -37.88 -40.79 3.66
CA LEU A 627 -36.58 -41.42 3.47
C LEU A 627 -36.25 -42.27 4.72
N ALA A 628 -36.08 -43.58 4.54
CA ALA A 628 -35.94 -44.57 5.61
C ALA A 628 -36.99 -44.44 6.75
N GLY A 629 -38.23 -44.02 6.36
CA GLY A 629 -39.35 -43.83 7.28
C GLY A 629 -39.47 -42.45 7.94
N VAL A 630 -38.51 -41.57 7.74
CA VAL A 630 -38.47 -40.18 8.25
C VAL A 630 -38.93 -39.22 7.15
N LEU A 631 -39.84 -38.30 7.46
CA LEU A 631 -40.34 -37.31 6.50
C LEU A 631 -39.28 -36.25 6.20
N SER A 632 -39.04 -35.97 4.91
CA SER A 632 -38.26 -34.84 4.42
C SER A 632 -39.17 -33.84 3.73
N GLU A 633 -39.10 -32.55 4.10
CA GLU A 633 -39.94 -31.47 3.60
C GLU A 633 -39.21 -30.50 2.68
N GLY A 634 -38.06 -30.90 2.19
CA GLY A 634 -37.18 -30.13 1.31
C GLY A 634 -35.89 -30.90 1.02
N MET A 635 -34.92 -30.22 0.37
CA MET A 635 -33.65 -30.83 0.01
C MET A 635 -32.50 -29.83 0.30
N LEU A 636 -31.47 -30.25 1.02
CA LEU A 636 -30.20 -29.51 1.09
C LEU A 636 -29.45 -29.67 -0.22
N LEU A 637 -28.84 -28.58 -0.71
CA LEU A 637 -28.01 -28.65 -1.91
C LEU A 637 -26.58 -28.98 -1.52
N CYS A 638 -25.98 -29.94 -2.22
CA CYS A 638 -24.57 -30.31 -2.08
C CYS A 638 -23.92 -30.39 -3.47
N ALA A 639 -22.66 -30.04 -3.54
CA ALA A 639 -21.80 -30.41 -4.67
C ALA A 639 -21.14 -31.75 -4.34
N GLU A 640 -20.93 -32.60 -5.37
CA GLU A 640 -20.28 -33.90 -5.25
C GLU A 640 -18.96 -33.86 -6.05
N ASP A 641 -17.86 -34.30 -5.46
CA ASP A 641 -16.56 -34.41 -6.12
C ASP A 641 -16.44 -35.74 -6.88
N GLU A 642 -15.35 -35.94 -7.62
CA GLU A 642 -15.06 -37.18 -8.37
C GLU A 642 -14.96 -38.45 -7.50
N ASN A 643 -14.71 -38.29 -6.20
CA ASN A 643 -14.64 -39.40 -5.24
C ASN A 643 -15.97 -39.68 -4.56
N GLY A 644 -17.03 -38.95 -4.92
CA GLY A 644 -18.34 -39.03 -4.31
C GLY A 644 -18.42 -38.43 -2.92
N THR A 645 -17.54 -37.45 -2.59
CA THR A 645 -17.59 -36.65 -1.35
C THR A 645 -18.55 -35.50 -1.54
N LEU A 646 -19.47 -35.31 -0.60
CA LEU A 646 -20.49 -34.27 -0.66
C LEU A 646 -20.09 -33.04 0.14
N SER A 647 -20.11 -31.87 -0.50
CA SER A 647 -19.92 -30.57 0.12
C SER A 647 -21.21 -29.75 0.14
N LEU A 648 -21.60 -29.24 1.33
CA LEU A 648 -22.80 -28.41 1.47
C LEU A 648 -22.62 -27.07 0.76
N MET A 649 -23.61 -26.68 -0.03
CA MET A 649 -23.67 -25.33 -0.61
C MET A 649 -24.10 -24.33 0.46
N THR A 650 -23.22 -23.37 0.73
CA THR A 650 -23.40 -22.34 1.77
C THR A 650 -23.29 -20.94 1.17
N PRO A 651 -23.97 -19.92 1.70
CA PRO A 651 -23.78 -18.56 1.24
C PRO A 651 -22.41 -18.04 1.65
N GLU A 652 -21.64 -17.46 0.73
CA GLU A 652 -20.32 -16.86 0.98
C GLU A 652 -20.40 -15.69 1.97
N LYS A 653 -21.47 -14.90 1.87
CA LYS A 653 -21.69 -13.73 2.74
C LYS A 653 -22.75 -14.03 3.78
N SER A 654 -22.71 -13.33 4.91
CA SER A 654 -23.76 -13.45 5.94
C SER A 654 -25.07 -12.92 5.41
N VAL A 655 -26.04 -13.82 5.21
CA VAL A 655 -27.42 -13.51 4.83
C VAL A 655 -28.38 -14.08 5.86
N PRO A 656 -29.58 -13.46 6.10
CA PRO A 656 -30.54 -13.96 7.05
C PRO A 656 -31.18 -15.28 6.57
N SER A 657 -31.58 -16.15 7.50
CA SER A 657 -32.39 -17.33 7.20
C SER A 657 -33.72 -16.91 6.58
N GLY A 658 -34.13 -17.59 5.49
CA GLY A 658 -35.28 -17.25 4.68
C GLY A 658 -35.00 -16.37 3.47
N ALA A 659 -33.76 -15.86 3.31
CA ALA A 659 -33.38 -15.12 2.12
C ALA A 659 -33.58 -15.98 0.87
N GLU A 660 -34.20 -15.42 -0.17
CA GLU A 660 -34.40 -16.06 -1.46
C GLU A 660 -33.10 -16.18 -2.23
N ILE A 661 -32.93 -17.29 -2.94
CA ILE A 661 -31.79 -17.55 -3.83
C ILE A 661 -32.36 -17.51 -5.25
N CYS A 662 -31.92 -16.53 -6.03
CA CYS A 662 -32.40 -16.21 -7.37
C CYS A 662 -31.27 -16.15 -8.39
#